data_2993b2f798ece4aa56c9eacd60e7de8c
#
_entry.id   2993b2f798ece4aa56c9eacd60e7de8c
#
_cell.length_a   1.000
_cell.length_b   1.000
_cell.length_c   1.000
_cell.angle_alpha   90.00
_cell.angle_beta   90.00
_cell.angle_gamma   90.00
#
_symmetry.space_group_name_H-M   'P 1'
#
loop_
_entity.id
_entity.type
_entity.pdbx_description
1 polymer ?
#
loop_
_entity_poly.entity_id
_entity_poly.type
_entity_poly.pdbx_seq_one_letter_code
_entity_poly.pdbx_strand_id
1 'polypeptide(L)'
;MSVWGMVHALTIRSPVARGSLKEIKCPALPEEYFLITEKNIQGENKLADFPVPVLAGEKLSYAGQPLAILVGPVESELEDIASRITIDAEDEKASFSITSNDPGDVIVGRDLISGDPDMALGEGGIIVSGNYITEIQEHWYPEPHGALAVPFSDKGKKAEESLTIYTSTQWPYHVRRSVSGVLGWDDGRITVTPTIMTVHLDGKIWYPSLVACHAALAAQVTGKPVKLMLRREEDFMYSPKRNKADIQMCSTLSENGSIHGSIIQVQLDLGSEGVFADEIIDQTCLGALGTCYHDTFKVDGEGVRTNIPPQGPMAGFGLSQGFFAAERHFSHIADYVGQDPAEWRKNNSLKKNQNLAIGIPLKDTVPLVELIDAAASMSDYYRKWASYELLRKRRRSEKWEFAGAPLRGIGIATAWQGSGFLNHNETENSNYSVEVTLEKDGFLEIKSSLISSSARYLDTWQNLARDILGVDPSLVRLTSNTGEAPDSGPGTLSRNISLITRLMEQCLTSIRKMRFRNPLPITVKRSIKPETINGWVPEKKIDLSAFAHPSWGAAVTEIEIDPVSLDPNVRGIWLAIDGGKILNERRARRTLHTAAIHALGWTCREQLRYEEGKIPIEYYRYYDIPAPDNIPPIKVDFLKSGALHRKGIGELPFSCLPASYVQAVSQAMDYHFEKIPLNARDIWDVWKLKQMESSK
;
A
#
# COMPACT_ATOMS: atom_id res chain seq x y z
N MET A 1 -6.75 14.56 -21.77
CA MET A 1 -6.09 15.86 -22.07
C MET A 1 -5.45 15.74 -23.44
N SER A 2 -5.57 16.76 -24.28
CA SER A 2 -4.92 16.84 -25.59
C SER A 2 -4.43 18.27 -25.81
N VAL A 3 -3.31 18.40 -26.49
CA VAL A 3 -2.71 19.69 -26.86
C VAL A 3 -2.40 19.70 -28.36
N TRP A 4 -2.37 20.88 -28.95
CA TRP A 4 -2.13 21.00 -30.39
C TRP A 4 -0.72 20.50 -30.78
N GLY A 5 -0.62 19.74 -31.88
CA GLY A 5 0.65 19.17 -32.36
C GLY A 5 1.16 17.97 -31.52
N MET A 6 0.32 17.42 -30.63
CA MET A 6 0.67 16.29 -29.80
C MET A 6 0.87 15.01 -30.64
N VAL A 7 1.90 14.24 -30.30
CA VAL A 7 2.14 12.90 -30.80
C VAL A 7 1.92 11.85 -29.69
N HIS A 8 1.83 10.59 -30.08
CA HIS A 8 1.58 9.47 -29.18
C HIS A 8 2.85 8.63 -28.99
N ALA A 9 2.94 7.96 -27.84
CA ALA A 9 4.03 7.04 -27.56
C ALA A 9 3.50 5.70 -27.04
N LEU A 10 4.22 4.62 -27.37
CA LEU A 10 3.94 3.25 -26.98
C LEU A 10 5.24 2.61 -26.49
N THR A 11 5.18 1.83 -25.41
CA THR A 11 6.35 1.14 -24.84
C THR A 11 6.53 -0.24 -25.47
N ILE A 12 7.71 -0.50 -26.00
CA ILE A 12 8.14 -1.83 -26.48
C ILE A 12 8.78 -2.57 -25.31
N ARG A 13 8.36 -3.83 -25.09
CA ARG A 13 8.65 -4.57 -23.86
C ARG A 13 9.34 -5.91 -24.11
N SER A 14 10.08 -6.36 -23.08
CA SER A 14 10.78 -7.66 -23.09
C SER A 14 9.79 -8.83 -23.19
N PRO A 15 10.03 -9.80 -24.10
CA PRO A 15 9.26 -11.03 -24.15
C PRO A 15 9.69 -12.08 -23.11
N VAL A 16 10.93 -11.96 -22.56
CA VAL A 16 11.54 -12.93 -21.64
C VAL A 16 11.59 -12.40 -20.21
N ALA A 17 11.53 -13.31 -19.24
CA ALA A 17 11.55 -12.97 -17.82
C ALA A 17 12.96 -12.74 -17.27
N ARG A 18 13.98 -13.38 -17.86
CA ARG A 18 15.39 -13.19 -17.54
C ARG A 18 16.21 -13.46 -18.78
N GLY A 19 17.29 -12.71 -18.97
CA GLY A 19 18.17 -12.96 -20.11
C GLY A 19 18.98 -11.74 -20.54
N SER A 20 19.46 -11.78 -21.79
CA SER A 20 20.17 -10.66 -22.38
C SER A 20 19.56 -10.23 -23.73
N LEU A 21 19.37 -8.92 -23.90
CA LEU A 21 18.92 -8.32 -25.15
C LEU A 21 20.04 -8.36 -26.18
N LYS A 22 19.81 -8.93 -27.35
CA LYS A 22 20.75 -8.93 -28.47
C LYS A 22 20.44 -7.81 -29.44
N GLU A 23 19.18 -7.71 -29.89
CA GLU A 23 18.79 -6.73 -30.89
C GLU A 23 17.28 -6.42 -30.83
N ILE A 24 16.93 -5.17 -31.10
CA ILE A 24 15.55 -4.75 -31.40
C ILE A 24 15.45 -4.53 -32.91
N LYS A 25 14.86 -5.48 -33.63
CA LYS A 25 14.66 -5.41 -35.08
C LYS A 25 13.42 -4.61 -35.40
N CYS A 26 13.62 -3.36 -35.80
CA CYS A 26 12.55 -2.42 -36.16
C CYS A 26 12.42 -2.34 -37.68
N PRO A 27 11.20 -2.39 -38.24
CA PRO A 27 11.00 -2.10 -39.65
C PRO A 27 11.38 -0.66 -39.97
N ALA A 28 11.57 -0.32 -41.27
CA ALA A 28 11.77 1.06 -41.68
C ALA A 28 10.59 1.92 -41.19
N LEU A 29 10.91 2.95 -40.43
CA LEU A 29 9.90 3.84 -39.86
C LEU A 29 9.47 4.91 -40.88
N PRO A 30 8.17 5.24 -40.97
CA PRO A 30 7.70 6.39 -41.73
C PRO A 30 8.31 7.71 -41.20
N GLU A 31 8.19 8.75 -41.96
CA GLU A 31 8.57 10.12 -41.55
C GLU A 31 7.78 10.50 -40.27
N GLU A 32 8.42 11.22 -39.35
CA GLU A 32 7.87 11.58 -38.01
C GLU A 32 7.65 10.44 -36.99
N TYR A 33 8.07 9.20 -37.31
CA TYR A 33 8.09 8.09 -36.36
C TYR A 33 9.51 7.83 -35.84
N PHE A 34 9.66 7.56 -34.55
CA PHE A 34 10.94 7.39 -33.90
C PHE A 34 10.90 6.17 -32.97
N LEU A 35 12.00 5.43 -32.93
CA LEU A 35 12.25 4.40 -31.91
C LEU A 35 13.35 4.90 -30.99
N ILE A 36 13.03 5.06 -29.72
CA ILE A 36 13.90 5.58 -28.67
C ILE A 36 14.31 4.41 -27.78
N THR A 37 15.60 4.25 -27.58
CA THR A 37 16.21 3.20 -26.75
C THR A 37 17.03 3.79 -25.62
N GLU A 38 17.62 2.98 -24.76
CA GLU A 38 18.53 3.45 -23.72
C GLU A 38 19.65 4.37 -24.23
N LYS A 39 20.10 4.16 -25.47
CA LYS A 39 21.18 4.95 -26.11
C LYS A 39 20.80 6.42 -26.33
N ASN A 40 19.53 6.75 -26.27
CA ASN A 40 19.03 8.11 -26.40
C ASN A 40 18.98 8.86 -25.06
N ILE A 41 19.20 8.17 -23.93
CA ILE A 41 19.22 8.77 -22.59
C ILE A 41 20.51 9.57 -22.42
N GLN A 42 20.38 10.87 -22.15
CA GLN A 42 21.51 11.78 -21.98
C GLN A 42 22.02 11.84 -20.54
N GLY A 43 21.14 11.57 -19.58
CA GLY A 43 21.45 11.54 -18.15
C GLY A 43 21.61 10.12 -17.59
N GLU A 44 20.99 9.86 -16.44
CA GLU A 44 21.05 8.55 -15.77
C GLU A 44 19.90 7.64 -16.22
N ASN A 45 20.20 6.40 -16.62
CA ASN A 45 19.17 5.41 -16.98
C ASN A 45 18.59 4.73 -15.74
N LYS A 46 18.09 5.51 -14.80
CA LYS A 46 17.39 5.01 -13.60
C LYS A 46 16.43 6.06 -13.06
N LEU A 47 15.46 5.65 -12.28
CA LEU A 47 14.61 6.56 -11.52
C LEU A 47 15.37 7.21 -10.36
N ALA A 48 14.96 8.40 -9.96
CA ALA A 48 15.44 8.98 -8.70
C ALA A 48 15.05 8.06 -7.52
N ASP A 49 15.93 8.01 -6.54
CA ASP A 49 15.74 7.27 -5.27
C ASP A 49 15.65 5.73 -5.41
N PHE A 50 15.48 5.17 -6.63
CA PHE A 50 15.33 3.72 -6.85
C PHE A 50 16.21 3.20 -8.00
N PRO A 51 16.73 1.96 -7.90
CA PRO A 51 17.58 1.35 -8.93
C PRO A 51 16.78 0.79 -10.13
N VAL A 52 15.63 1.36 -10.46
CA VAL A 52 14.77 0.94 -11.56
C VAL A 52 15.24 1.53 -12.86
N PRO A 53 15.71 0.73 -13.84
CA PRO A 53 16.07 1.23 -15.17
C PRO A 53 14.85 1.83 -15.89
N VAL A 54 15.05 2.99 -16.55
CA VAL A 54 13.97 3.62 -17.33
C VAL A 54 13.73 2.84 -18.62
N LEU A 55 14.80 2.42 -19.30
CA LEU A 55 14.76 1.46 -20.40
C LEU A 55 15.84 0.41 -20.14
N ALA A 56 15.53 -0.86 -20.37
CA ALA A 56 16.51 -1.91 -20.21
C ALA A 56 17.63 -1.76 -21.25
N GLY A 57 18.85 -1.98 -20.78
CA GLY A 57 20.00 -2.19 -21.65
C GLY A 57 20.13 -3.65 -22.04
N GLU A 58 21.35 -4.19 -21.93
CA GLU A 58 21.62 -5.59 -22.28
C GLU A 58 20.91 -6.59 -21.36
N LYS A 59 20.83 -6.31 -20.05
CA LYS A 59 20.25 -7.22 -19.06
C LYS A 59 18.74 -7.11 -18.98
N LEU A 60 18.04 -8.24 -19.05
CA LEU A 60 16.59 -8.36 -18.88
C LEU A 60 16.27 -9.06 -17.55
N SER A 61 15.41 -8.43 -16.76
CA SER A 61 15.12 -8.86 -15.38
C SER A 61 13.70 -9.36 -15.18
N TYR A 62 12.75 -9.02 -16.06
CA TYR A 62 11.37 -9.52 -16.02
C TYR A 62 10.67 -9.41 -17.37
N ALA A 63 9.68 -10.25 -17.61
CA ALA A 63 8.83 -10.17 -18.79
C ALA A 63 7.97 -8.89 -18.73
N GLY A 64 7.99 -8.12 -19.81
CA GLY A 64 7.32 -6.82 -19.87
C GLY A 64 8.21 -5.63 -19.47
N GLN A 65 9.49 -5.83 -19.19
CA GLN A 65 10.44 -4.74 -18.93
C GLN A 65 10.52 -3.79 -20.14
N PRO A 66 10.44 -2.47 -19.94
CA PRO A 66 10.56 -1.50 -21.03
C PRO A 66 11.91 -1.57 -21.73
N LEU A 67 11.91 -1.73 -23.05
CA LEU A 67 13.12 -1.81 -23.91
C LEU A 67 13.30 -0.56 -24.77
N ALA A 68 12.18 -0.05 -25.31
CA ALA A 68 12.18 1.08 -26.20
C ALA A 68 10.84 1.82 -26.16
N ILE A 69 10.82 3.04 -26.69
CA ILE A 69 9.61 3.84 -26.84
C ILE A 69 9.43 4.11 -28.33
N LEU A 70 8.30 3.67 -28.90
CA LEU A 70 7.89 3.99 -30.24
C LEU A 70 7.00 5.24 -30.21
N VAL A 71 7.31 6.26 -31.02
CA VAL A 71 6.64 7.56 -31.02
C VAL A 71 6.18 7.90 -32.43
N GLY A 72 4.98 8.47 -32.56
CA GLY A 72 4.48 8.93 -33.85
C GLY A 72 3.15 9.69 -33.74
N PRO A 73 2.70 10.33 -34.85
CA PRO A 73 1.52 11.20 -34.86
C PRO A 73 0.19 10.41 -34.72
N VAL A 74 0.15 9.14 -35.16
CA VAL A 74 -1.10 8.35 -35.24
C VAL A 74 -1.00 7.12 -34.36
N GLU A 75 -1.86 7.03 -33.32
CA GLU A 75 -1.81 5.98 -32.31
C GLU A 75 -2.06 4.58 -32.90
N SER A 76 -3.00 4.41 -33.83
CA SER A 76 -3.26 3.13 -34.48
C SER A 76 -2.10 2.61 -35.35
N GLU A 77 -1.33 3.53 -35.97
CA GLU A 77 -0.14 3.15 -36.72
C GLU A 77 1.00 2.72 -35.83
N LEU A 78 1.12 3.30 -34.62
CA LEU A 78 2.10 2.81 -33.62
C LEU A 78 1.86 1.35 -33.26
N GLU A 79 0.60 0.93 -33.11
CA GLU A 79 0.26 -0.46 -32.83
C GLU A 79 0.64 -1.40 -33.97
N ASP A 80 0.37 -0.98 -35.20
CA ASP A 80 0.72 -1.75 -36.38
C ASP A 80 2.26 -1.88 -36.55
N ILE A 81 2.99 -0.78 -36.33
CA ILE A 81 4.46 -0.80 -36.35
C ILE A 81 5.00 -1.68 -35.21
N ALA A 82 4.49 -1.53 -34.00
CA ALA A 82 4.91 -2.29 -32.84
C ALA A 82 4.71 -3.81 -33.02
N SER A 83 3.63 -4.23 -33.69
CA SER A 83 3.37 -5.63 -34.01
C SER A 83 4.42 -6.26 -34.94
N ARG A 84 5.15 -5.45 -35.70
CA ARG A 84 6.22 -5.86 -36.63
C ARG A 84 7.63 -5.75 -36.04
N ILE A 85 7.76 -5.15 -34.85
CA ILE A 85 9.03 -5.13 -34.12
C ILE A 85 9.27 -6.51 -33.53
N THR A 86 10.47 -7.06 -33.76
CA THR A 86 10.89 -8.33 -33.18
C THR A 86 12.06 -8.11 -32.21
N ILE A 87 11.99 -8.75 -31.06
CA ILE A 87 13.00 -8.67 -30.01
C ILE A 87 13.82 -9.96 -30.07
N ASP A 88 15.11 -9.83 -30.35
CA ASP A 88 16.07 -10.90 -30.28
C ASP A 88 16.73 -10.87 -28.89
N ALA A 89 16.39 -11.85 -28.05
CA ALA A 89 16.89 -11.95 -26.70
C ALA A 89 17.27 -13.40 -26.38
N GLU A 90 18.36 -13.58 -25.66
CA GLU A 90 18.75 -14.87 -25.10
C GLU A 90 18.01 -15.06 -23.78
N ASP A 91 17.29 -16.18 -23.68
CA ASP A 91 16.51 -16.53 -22.50
C ASP A 91 17.38 -17.28 -21.49
N GLU A 92 17.30 -16.92 -20.22
CA GLU A 92 18.00 -17.53 -19.10
C GLU A 92 16.99 -18.09 -18.10
N LYS A 93 17.44 -19.03 -17.26
CA LYS A 93 16.59 -19.60 -16.21
C LYS A 93 16.16 -18.52 -15.22
N ALA A 94 14.87 -18.21 -15.20
CA ALA A 94 14.26 -17.26 -14.27
C ALA A 94 13.89 -17.92 -12.93
N SER A 95 13.87 -17.12 -11.86
CA SER A 95 13.39 -17.50 -10.52
C SER A 95 12.08 -16.77 -10.21
N PHE A 96 11.04 -17.53 -9.84
CA PHE A 96 9.73 -17.01 -9.47
C PHE A 96 9.32 -17.38 -8.04
N SER A 97 10.20 -18.05 -7.30
CA SER A 97 9.96 -18.50 -5.93
C SER A 97 10.56 -17.52 -4.92
N ILE A 98 9.78 -17.16 -3.90
CA ILE A 98 10.27 -16.39 -2.76
C ILE A 98 11.07 -17.25 -1.77
N THR A 99 10.98 -18.56 -1.89
CA THR A 99 11.81 -19.49 -1.12
C THR A 99 13.13 -19.75 -1.90
N SER A 100 13.94 -18.71 -2.02
CA SER A 100 15.23 -18.83 -2.68
C SER A 100 16.27 -19.43 -1.72
N ASN A 101 17.04 -20.41 -2.23
CA ASN A 101 18.21 -20.93 -1.53
C ASN A 101 19.50 -20.17 -1.94
N ASP A 102 19.38 -19.17 -2.82
CA ASP A 102 20.51 -18.36 -3.27
C ASP A 102 20.57 -17.04 -2.47
N PRO A 103 21.58 -16.84 -1.62
CA PRO A 103 21.76 -15.59 -0.87
C PRO A 103 21.86 -14.35 -1.76
N GLY A 104 22.22 -14.51 -3.04
CA GLY A 104 22.27 -13.39 -4.00
C GLY A 104 20.92 -12.84 -4.41
N ASP A 105 19.84 -13.57 -4.15
CA ASP A 105 18.48 -13.11 -4.43
C ASP A 105 17.85 -12.30 -3.28
N VAL A 106 18.47 -12.28 -2.10
CA VAL A 106 18.00 -11.45 -0.97
C VAL A 106 18.42 -10.00 -1.20
N ILE A 107 17.45 -9.12 -1.45
CA ILE A 107 17.68 -7.66 -1.62
C ILE A 107 17.85 -6.98 -0.26
N VAL A 108 17.06 -7.38 0.72
CA VAL A 108 17.03 -6.79 2.06
C VAL A 108 16.79 -7.87 3.11
N GLY A 109 17.58 -7.85 4.18
CA GLY A 109 17.45 -8.75 5.33
C GLY A 109 17.20 -8.00 6.62
N ARG A 110 16.51 -8.63 7.56
CA ARG A 110 16.28 -8.16 8.94
C ARG A 110 16.45 -9.29 9.92
N ASP A 111 17.12 -8.98 11.02
CA ASP A 111 17.25 -9.85 12.18
C ASP A 111 16.94 -9.02 13.43
N LEU A 112 15.73 -9.19 13.96
CA LEU A 112 15.23 -8.45 15.12
C LEU A 112 15.14 -9.42 16.30
N ILE A 113 15.90 -9.17 17.35
CA ILE A 113 15.93 -10.02 18.54
C ILE A 113 15.62 -9.19 19.79
N SER A 114 14.75 -9.70 20.63
CA SER A 114 14.49 -9.19 21.98
C SER A 114 14.40 -10.36 22.96
N GLY A 115 14.99 -10.22 24.14
CA GLY A 115 15.06 -11.30 25.11
C GLY A 115 15.92 -12.48 24.65
N ASP A 116 15.58 -13.68 25.07
CA ASP A 116 16.19 -14.96 24.67
C ASP A 116 15.11 -15.91 24.11
N PRO A 117 14.78 -15.80 22.82
CA PRO A 117 13.70 -16.58 22.22
C PRO A 117 14.03 -18.07 22.12
N ASP A 118 15.28 -18.45 21.97
CA ASP A 118 15.70 -19.87 21.89
C ASP A 118 15.52 -20.54 23.24
N MET A 119 15.87 -19.87 24.33
CA MET A 119 15.62 -20.35 25.71
C MET A 119 14.12 -20.45 25.98
N ALA A 120 13.33 -19.43 25.61
CA ALA A 120 11.89 -19.42 25.80
C ALA A 120 11.19 -20.59 25.08
N LEU A 121 11.65 -20.99 23.89
CA LEU A 121 11.15 -22.14 23.15
C LEU A 121 11.60 -23.48 23.76
N GLY A 122 12.78 -23.50 24.43
CA GLY A 122 13.34 -24.71 25.05
C GLY A 122 12.76 -25.09 26.42
N GLU A 123 12.04 -24.19 27.10
CA GLU A 123 11.52 -24.39 28.47
C GLU A 123 10.31 -25.32 28.61
N GLY A 124 9.91 -26.03 27.58
CA GLY A 124 8.91 -27.11 27.66
C GLY A 124 7.45 -26.64 27.75
N GLY A 125 7.14 -25.46 27.25
CA GLY A 125 5.78 -24.94 27.17
C GLY A 125 4.93 -25.51 26.01
N ILE A 126 3.68 -25.07 25.92
CA ILE A 126 2.81 -25.34 24.78
C ILE A 126 3.34 -24.56 23.59
N ILE A 127 3.58 -25.26 22.48
CA ILE A 127 4.03 -24.63 21.21
C ILE A 127 2.86 -24.59 20.23
N VAL A 128 2.62 -23.40 19.67
CA VAL A 128 1.67 -23.18 18.57
C VAL A 128 2.44 -22.64 17.38
N SER A 129 2.26 -23.23 16.22
CA SER A 129 2.91 -22.79 14.97
C SER A 129 1.92 -22.72 13.81
N GLY A 130 2.20 -21.89 12.81
CA GLY A 130 1.41 -21.75 11.59
C GLY A 130 2.21 -21.07 10.48
N ASN A 131 1.72 -21.21 9.24
CA ASN A 131 2.31 -20.59 8.05
C ASN A 131 1.25 -19.75 7.34
N TYR A 132 1.43 -18.43 7.33
CA TYR A 132 0.42 -17.46 6.89
C TYR A 132 0.83 -16.83 5.55
N ILE A 133 0.01 -17.03 4.53
CA ILE A 133 0.31 -16.62 3.16
C ILE A 133 -0.67 -15.52 2.72
N THR A 134 -0.13 -14.43 2.19
CA THR A 134 -0.91 -13.42 1.50
C THR A 134 -0.45 -13.31 0.05
N GLU A 135 -1.39 -13.43 -0.88
CA GLU A 135 -1.09 -13.31 -2.31
C GLU A 135 -1.08 -11.84 -2.77
N ILE A 136 -0.56 -11.61 -3.97
CA ILE A 136 -0.52 -10.30 -4.62
C ILE A 136 -1.92 -9.71 -4.77
N GLN A 137 -2.01 -8.36 -4.82
CA GLN A 137 -3.25 -7.63 -5.08
C GLN A 137 -2.99 -6.51 -6.10
N GLU A 138 -3.91 -6.34 -7.06
CA GLU A 138 -3.93 -5.23 -8.00
C GLU A 138 -4.56 -3.98 -7.37
N HIS A 139 -4.01 -2.80 -7.67
CA HIS A 139 -4.57 -1.52 -7.21
C HIS A 139 -5.91 -1.19 -7.88
N TRP A 140 -6.10 -1.62 -9.12
CA TRP A 140 -7.31 -1.44 -9.92
C TRP A 140 -7.80 0.02 -10.00
N TYR A 141 -6.88 0.93 -10.31
CA TYR A 141 -7.29 2.33 -10.53
C TYR A 141 -8.26 2.43 -11.72
N PRO A 142 -9.35 3.22 -11.63
CA PRO A 142 -10.21 3.52 -12.78
C PRO A 142 -9.44 4.16 -13.92
N GLU A 143 -8.50 5.07 -13.62
CA GLU A 143 -7.59 5.67 -14.58
C GLU A 143 -6.28 4.85 -14.70
N PRO A 144 -5.89 4.39 -15.92
CA PRO A 144 -4.59 3.76 -16.15
C PRO A 144 -3.44 4.74 -15.89
N HIS A 145 -2.22 4.23 -15.76
CA HIS A 145 -1.02 5.08 -15.71
C HIS A 145 -0.79 5.77 -17.05
N GLY A 146 -0.40 7.04 -17.00
CA GLY A 146 -0.09 7.82 -18.18
C GLY A 146 0.55 9.14 -17.85
N ALA A 147 1.21 9.73 -18.86
CA ALA A 147 1.83 11.04 -18.78
C ALA A 147 1.68 11.80 -20.10
N LEU A 148 1.58 13.13 -19.99
CA LEU A 148 1.69 14.05 -21.11
C LEU A 148 2.87 14.98 -20.82
N ALA A 149 3.88 14.93 -21.67
CA ALA A 149 5.06 15.80 -21.63
C ALA A 149 4.93 16.91 -22.67
N VAL A 150 4.95 18.16 -22.24
CA VAL A 150 4.80 19.34 -23.09
C VAL A 150 6.06 20.18 -23.05
N PRO A 151 6.90 20.20 -24.12
CA PRO A 151 8.06 21.03 -24.18
C PRO A 151 7.65 22.50 -24.37
N PHE A 152 8.39 23.38 -23.74
CA PHE A 152 8.24 24.82 -23.88
C PHE A 152 9.58 25.43 -24.30
N SER A 153 9.58 26.22 -25.39
CA SER A 153 10.72 27.03 -25.79
C SER A 153 10.25 28.47 -26.00
N ASP A 154 10.84 29.41 -25.28
CA ASP A 154 10.57 30.83 -25.48
C ASP A 154 11.36 31.33 -26.70
N LYS A 155 10.67 31.67 -27.79
CA LYS A 155 11.27 32.06 -29.10
C LYS A 155 12.01 33.42 -29.09
N GLY A 156 12.48 33.90 -27.96
CA GLY A 156 13.03 35.28 -27.92
C GLY A 156 14.37 35.49 -27.21
N LYS A 157 14.84 34.54 -26.45
CA LYS A 157 16.18 34.53 -25.81
C LYS A 157 16.80 33.18 -26.09
N LYS A 158 18.10 32.99 -25.88
CA LYS A 158 18.69 31.63 -25.69
C LYS A 158 17.98 30.98 -24.47
N ALA A 159 16.73 30.70 -24.64
CA ALA A 159 15.84 30.22 -23.62
C ALA A 159 16.19 28.76 -23.36
N GLU A 160 16.47 28.46 -22.13
CA GLU A 160 16.62 27.11 -21.65
C GLU A 160 15.32 26.37 -21.98
N GLU A 161 15.41 25.26 -22.70
CA GLU A 161 14.29 24.35 -22.93
C GLU A 161 13.74 23.89 -21.59
N SER A 162 12.45 23.93 -21.42
CA SER A 162 11.76 23.48 -20.22
C SER A 162 10.64 22.50 -20.57
N LEU A 163 10.20 21.71 -19.59
CA LEU A 163 9.22 20.68 -19.82
C LEU A 163 8.15 20.70 -18.72
N THR A 164 6.89 20.68 -19.13
CA THR A 164 5.76 20.47 -18.20
C THR A 164 5.22 19.06 -18.34
N ILE A 165 5.18 18.33 -17.23
CA ILE A 165 4.66 16.96 -17.15
C ILE A 165 3.30 16.98 -16.47
N TYR A 166 2.28 16.42 -17.13
CA TYR A 166 0.96 16.14 -16.57
C TYR A 166 0.84 14.66 -16.31
N THR A 167 0.69 14.24 -15.07
CA THR A 167 0.53 12.83 -14.69
C THR A 167 -0.24 12.68 -13.38
N SER A 168 -0.89 11.53 -13.19
CA SER A 168 -1.55 11.16 -11.94
C SER A 168 -0.52 10.49 -11.03
N THR A 169 -0.02 11.20 -10.01
CA THR A 169 1.06 10.74 -9.13
C THR A 169 0.82 11.13 -7.68
N GLN A 170 1.26 10.29 -6.74
CA GLN A 170 1.29 10.60 -5.31
C GLN A 170 2.59 11.30 -4.87
N TRP A 171 3.57 11.44 -5.78
CA TRP A 171 4.86 12.07 -5.46
C TRP A 171 5.41 12.93 -6.62
N PRO A 172 4.88 14.14 -6.81
CA PRO A 172 5.26 14.99 -7.93
C PRO A 172 6.75 15.34 -8.00
N TYR A 173 7.40 15.51 -6.84
CA TYR A 173 8.83 15.82 -6.81
C TYR A 173 9.71 14.61 -7.18
N HIS A 174 9.27 13.39 -6.93
CA HIS A 174 9.96 12.19 -7.43
C HIS A 174 9.87 12.12 -8.98
N VAL A 175 8.70 12.45 -9.56
CA VAL A 175 8.57 12.58 -11.02
C VAL A 175 9.52 13.63 -11.55
N ARG A 176 9.59 14.80 -10.91
CA ARG A 176 10.47 15.91 -11.30
C ARG A 176 11.94 15.48 -11.30
N ARG A 177 12.43 14.93 -10.20
CA ARG A 177 13.82 14.45 -10.07
C ARG A 177 14.15 13.33 -11.04
N SER A 178 13.24 12.37 -11.24
CA SER A 178 13.45 11.27 -12.19
C SER A 178 13.56 11.77 -13.63
N VAL A 179 12.65 12.66 -14.04
CA VAL A 179 12.69 13.24 -15.39
C VAL A 179 13.95 14.09 -15.60
N SER A 180 14.31 14.95 -14.64
CA SER A 180 15.53 15.77 -14.77
C SER A 180 16.79 14.92 -14.82
N GLY A 181 16.88 13.86 -13.98
CA GLY A 181 18.00 12.91 -13.98
C GLY A 181 18.17 12.19 -15.33
N VAL A 182 17.07 11.70 -15.90
CA VAL A 182 17.07 10.97 -17.19
C VAL A 182 17.42 11.89 -18.38
N LEU A 183 16.91 13.12 -18.38
CA LEU A 183 17.21 14.09 -19.44
C LEU A 183 18.59 14.76 -19.28
N GLY A 184 19.24 14.62 -18.12
CA GLY A 184 20.46 15.34 -17.78
C GLY A 184 20.22 16.85 -17.60
N TRP A 185 19.04 17.26 -17.13
CA TRP A 185 18.63 18.65 -16.98
C TRP A 185 18.57 19.06 -15.51
N ASP A 186 18.68 20.38 -15.26
CA ASP A 186 18.38 20.94 -13.95
C ASP A 186 16.91 20.75 -13.57
N ASP A 187 16.64 20.46 -12.31
CA ASP A 187 15.30 20.31 -11.75
C ASP A 187 14.40 21.54 -12.03
N GLY A 188 14.98 22.74 -12.04
CA GLY A 188 14.26 23.99 -12.34
C GLY A 188 13.62 24.04 -13.71
N ARG A 189 14.08 23.22 -14.66
CA ARG A 189 13.56 23.13 -16.03
C ARG A 189 12.33 22.21 -16.14
N ILE A 190 12.03 21.43 -15.10
CA ILE A 190 10.92 20.48 -15.09
C ILE A 190 9.82 20.96 -14.13
N THR A 191 8.62 21.14 -14.66
CA THR A 191 7.41 21.40 -13.87
C THR A 191 6.48 20.20 -13.95
N VAL A 192 6.10 19.66 -12.81
CA VAL A 192 5.09 18.58 -12.73
C VAL A 192 3.78 19.19 -12.27
N THR A 193 2.76 19.04 -13.10
CA THR A 193 1.37 19.41 -12.79
C THR A 193 0.55 18.13 -12.59
N PRO A 194 0.28 17.80 -11.33
CA PRO A 194 -0.46 16.58 -11.02
C PRO A 194 -1.89 16.63 -11.56
N THR A 195 -2.36 15.53 -12.15
CA THR A 195 -3.75 15.37 -12.56
C THR A 195 -4.59 14.70 -11.48
N ILE A 196 -5.91 14.73 -11.64
CA ILE A 196 -6.84 14.10 -10.68
C ILE A 196 -6.54 12.60 -10.60
N MET A 197 -6.54 12.10 -9.39
CA MET A 197 -6.40 10.68 -9.06
C MET A 197 -7.63 10.23 -8.28
N THR A 198 -8.16 9.03 -8.61
CA THR A 198 -9.43 8.56 -8.03
C THR A 198 -9.29 8.14 -6.58
N VAL A 199 -8.24 7.37 -6.27
CA VAL A 199 -7.99 6.81 -4.94
C VAL A 199 -6.49 6.74 -4.64
N HIS A 200 -6.11 6.85 -3.36
CA HIS A 200 -4.75 6.66 -2.89
C HIS A 200 -4.62 5.22 -2.38
N LEU A 201 -3.94 4.37 -3.14
CA LEU A 201 -3.63 2.98 -2.79
C LEU A 201 -2.14 2.67 -2.94
N ASP A 202 -1.32 3.71 -3.14
CA ASP A 202 0.15 3.72 -3.18
C ASP A 202 0.80 3.19 -4.47
N GLY A 203 0.08 2.59 -5.40
CA GLY A 203 0.59 2.20 -6.71
C GLY A 203 1.02 3.36 -7.61
N LYS A 204 0.62 4.60 -7.27
CA LYS A 204 0.99 5.82 -7.99
C LYS A 204 2.06 6.66 -7.28
N ILE A 205 2.87 6.06 -6.41
CA ILE A 205 3.99 6.77 -5.77
C ILE A 205 5.17 6.87 -6.73
N TRP A 206 5.67 5.77 -7.26
CA TRP A 206 6.89 5.73 -8.06
C TRP A 206 6.66 5.42 -9.54
N TYR A 207 5.73 4.52 -9.89
CA TYR A 207 5.52 4.05 -11.26
C TYR A 207 5.13 5.15 -12.26
N PRO A 208 4.37 6.20 -11.88
CA PRO A 208 4.14 7.36 -12.73
C PRO A 208 5.43 8.08 -13.16
N SER A 209 6.51 7.98 -12.37
CA SER A 209 7.80 8.57 -12.74
C SER A 209 8.43 7.83 -13.92
N LEU A 210 8.31 6.50 -13.99
CA LEU A 210 8.76 5.71 -15.13
C LEU A 210 8.03 6.12 -16.42
N VAL A 211 6.69 6.18 -16.35
CA VAL A 211 5.86 6.58 -17.50
C VAL A 211 6.13 8.02 -17.91
N ALA A 212 6.36 8.91 -16.95
CA ALA A 212 6.73 10.31 -17.21
C ALA A 212 8.10 10.45 -17.86
N CYS A 213 9.10 9.64 -17.45
CA CYS A 213 10.41 9.61 -18.09
C CYS A 213 10.32 9.16 -19.55
N HIS A 214 9.51 8.15 -19.86
CA HIS A 214 9.27 7.71 -21.24
C HIS A 214 8.66 8.85 -22.10
N ALA A 215 7.61 9.51 -21.59
CA ALA A 215 6.99 10.64 -22.30
C ALA A 215 7.96 11.84 -22.47
N ALA A 216 8.79 12.09 -21.45
CA ALA A 216 9.77 13.18 -21.46
C ALA A 216 10.91 12.93 -22.45
N LEU A 217 11.48 11.71 -22.50
CA LEU A 217 12.48 11.32 -23.51
C LEU A 217 11.92 11.47 -24.92
N ALA A 218 10.69 11.03 -25.13
CA ALA A 218 10.03 11.16 -26.43
C ALA A 218 9.79 12.64 -26.81
N ALA A 219 9.42 13.49 -25.85
CA ALA A 219 9.25 14.92 -26.08
C ALA A 219 10.59 15.63 -26.39
N GLN A 220 11.68 15.23 -25.72
CA GLN A 220 13.01 15.73 -25.99
C GLN A 220 13.48 15.40 -27.43
N VAL A 221 13.27 14.14 -27.86
CA VAL A 221 13.69 13.68 -29.19
C VAL A 221 12.87 14.32 -30.31
N THR A 222 11.56 14.43 -30.12
CA THR A 222 10.64 14.93 -31.16
C THR A 222 10.48 16.45 -31.17
N GLY A 223 10.79 17.13 -30.07
CA GLY A 223 10.47 18.55 -29.87
C GLY A 223 8.97 18.86 -29.83
N LYS A 224 8.11 17.83 -29.75
CA LYS A 224 6.64 17.91 -29.75
C LYS A 224 6.07 17.52 -28.40
N PRO A 225 4.83 17.94 -28.06
CA PRO A 225 4.11 17.37 -26.94
C PRO A 225 3.87 15.87 -27.17
N VAL A 226 4.17 15.04 -26.16
CA VAL A 226 4.02 13.57 -26.23
C VAL A 226 3.10 13.07 -25.17
N LYS A 227 2.11 12.28 -25.58
CA LYS A 227 1.20 11.56 -24.70
C LYS A 227 1.51 10.06 -24.71
N LEU A 228 1.78 9.51 -23.54
CA LEU A 228 1.91 8.07 -23.31
C LEU A 228 0.84 7.65 -22.29
N MET A 229 -0.06 6.75 -22.70
CA MET A 229 -1.09 6.18 -21.84
C MET A 229 -1.01 4.68 -21.96
N LEU A 230 -0.85 4.00 -20.82
CA LEU A 230 -0.93 2.54 -20.82
C LEU A 230 -2.36 2.08 -21.13
N ARG A 231 -2.49 1.03 -21.92
CA ARG A 231 -3.78 0.34 -22.06
C ARG A 231 -4.14 -0.33 -20.74
N ARG A 232 -5.41 -0.60 -20.52
CA ARG A 232 -5.86 -1.22 -19.28
C ARG A 232 -5.20 -2.59 -19.04
N GLU A 233 -5.07 -3.40 -20.07
CA GLU A 233 -4.41 -4.70 -20.02
C GLU A 233 -2.93 -4.55 -19.69
N GLU A 234 -2.26 -3.62 -20.35
CA GLU A 234 -0.84 -3.32 -20.13
C GLU A 234 -0.59 -2.81 -18.70
N ASP A 235 -1.45 -1.91 -18.22
CA ASP A 235 -1.40 -1.40 -16.85
C ASP A 235 -1.58 -2.53 -15.83
N PHE A 236 -2.59 -3.40 -16.05
CA PHE A 236 -2.85 -4.56 -15.22
C PHE A 236 -1.68 -5.56 -15.21
N MET A 237 -1.03 -5.81 -16.35
CA MET A 237 0.06 -6.79 -16.44
C MET A 237 1.38 -6.31 -15.83
N TYR A 238 1.70 -5.02 -15.96
CA TYR A 238 3.06 -4.54 -15.74
C TYR A 238 3.20 -3.47 -14.66
N SER A 239 2.11 -2.88 -14.17
CA SER A 239 2.18 -1.97 -13.01
C SER A 239 2.48 -2.73 -11.72
N PRO A 240 3.03 -2.06 -10.70
CA PRO A 240 3.34 -2.71 -9.42
C PRO A 240 2.09 -3.25 -8.75
N LYS A 241 2.27 -4.34 -7.99
CA LYS A 241 1.24 -5.03 -7.20
C LYS A 241 1.63 -5.04 -5.73
N ARG A 242 0.67 -5.31 -4.82
CA ARG A 242 0.99 -5.65 -3.43
C ARG A 242 1.92 -6.86 -3.40
N ASN A 243 2.97 -6.78 -2.62
CA ASN A 243 3.91 -7.88 -2.43
C ASN A 243 3.22 -9.12 -1.86
N LYS A 244 3.53 -10.29 -2.42
CA LYS A 244 3.24 -11.57 -1.79
C LYS A 244 4.09 -11.72 -0.53
N ALA A 245 3.50 -12.28 0.54
CA ALA A 245 4.20 -12.62 1.76
C ALA A 245 3.94 -14.07 2.17
N ASP A 246 4.97 -14.71 2.70
CA ASP A 246 4.94 -16.01 3.38
C ASP A 246 5.53 -15.79 4.78
N ILE A 247 4.74 -16.00 5.83
CA ILE A 247 5.13 -15.66 7.21
C ILE A 247 4.90 -16.87 8.09
N GLN A 248 6.00 -17.46 8.56
CA GLN A 248 5.97 -18.58 9.50
C GLN A 248 6.09 -18.04 10.93
N MET A 249 5.23 -18.52 11.79
CA MET A 249 5.21 -18.12 13.20
C MET A 249 5.22 -19.35 14.11
N CYS A 250 6.03 -19.29 15.16
CA CYS A 250 6.09 -20.29 16.20
C CYS A 250 6.13 -19.56 17.56
N SER A 251 5.16 -19.84 18.44
CA SER A 251 5.09 -19.22 19.77
C SER A 251 4.99 -20.26 20.87
N THR A 252 5.72 -20.03 21.96
CA THR A 252 5.58 -20.77 23.20
C THR A 252 4.63 -20.04 24.13
N LEU A 253 3.73 -20.77 24.73
CA LEU A 253 2.72 -20.22 25.63
C LEU A 253 3.02 -20.58 27.09
N SER A 254 2.77 -19.62 27.97
CA SER A 254 2.71 -19.87 29.42
C SER A 254 1.40 -20.61 29.78
N GLU A 255 1.30 -21.14 31.01
CA GLU A 255 0.16 -21.90 31.47
C GLU A 255 -1.18 -21.16 31.37
N ASN A 256 -1.17 -19.83 31.44
CA ASN A 256 -2.38 -18.99 31.28
C ASN A 256 -2.74 -18.69 29.82
N GLY A 257 -1.98 -19.24 28.86
CA GLY A 257 -2.18 -19.02 27.42
C GLY A 257 -1.62 -17.72 26.86
N SER A 258 -0.82 -16.97 27.63
CA SER A 258 -0.11 -15.80 27.14
C SER A 258 1.16 -16.21 26.37
N ILE A 259 1.58 -15.40 25.40
CA ILE A 259 2.82 -15.65 24.65
C ILE A 259 4.03 -15.41 25.57
N HIS A 260 4.87 -16.43 25.68
CA HIS A 260 6.14 -16.37 26.42
C HIS A 260 7.30 -15.97 25.49
N GLY A 261 7.34 -16.53 24.29
CA GLY A 261 8.32 -16.17 23.27
C GLY A 261 7.81 -16.53 21.88
N SER A 262 8.40 -15.87 20.85
CA SER A 262 8.03 -16.11 19.45
C SER A 262 9.24 -16.12 18.53
N ILE A 263 9.24 -17.03 17.55
CA ILE A 263 10.10 -16.97 16.36
C ILE A 263 9.22 -16.74 15.15
N ILE A 264 9.58 -15.76 14.35
CA ILE A 264 8.83 -15.32 13.18
C ILE A 264 9.79 -15.26 12.00
N GLN A 265 9.45 -15.91 10.90
CA GLN A 265 10.18 -15.82 9.63
C GLN A 265 9.28 -15.14 8.61
N VAL A 266 9.77 -14.08 7.98
CA VAL A 266 9.05 -13.28 7.00
C VAL A 266 9.77 -13.35 5.66
N GLN A 267 9.09 -13.80 4.62
CA GLN A 267 9.58 -13.77 3.24
C GLN A 267 8.63 -12.93 2.38
N LEU A 268 9.20 -11.94 1.66
CA LEU A 268 8.47 -11.04 0.77
C LEU A 268 8.98 -11.15 -0.65
N ASP A 269 8.06 -11.21 -1.62
CA ASP A 269 8.37 -11.04 -3.02
C ASP A 269 8.50 -9.55 -3.37
N LEU A 270 9.70 -9.11 -3.71
CA LEU A 270 9.98 -7.72 -4.10
C LEU A 270 9.97 -7.51 -5.62
N GLY A 271 9.79 -8.59 -6.40
CA GLY A 271 9.97 -8.54 -7.85
C GLY A 271 11.43 -8.28 -8.22
N SER A 272 11.66 -7.73 -9.41
CA SER A 272 13.01 -7.59 -9.96
C SER A 272 13.88 -6.53 -9.29
N GLU A 273 13.30 -5.46 -8.70
CA GLU A 273 14.06 -4.25 -8.34
C GLU A 273 13.94 -3.77 -6.88
N GLY A 274 13.09 -4.36 -6.07
CA GLY A 274 12.99 -4.05 -4.64
C GLY A 274 12.68 -2.58 -4.29
N VAL A 275 11.68 -2.00 -4.93
CA VAL A 275 11.26 -0.61 -4.68
C VAL A 275 10.62 -0.49 -3.29
N PHE A 276 11.09 0.45 -2.46
CA PHE A 276 10.72 0.58 -1.04
C PHE A 276 10.98 -0.69 -0.21
N ALA A 277 11.98 -1.48 -0.58
CA ALA A 277 12.27 -2.76 0.06
C ALA A 277 12.45 -2.65 1.57
N ASP A 278 13.23 -1.66 2.03
CA ASP A 278 13.49 -1.42 3.45
C ASP A 278 12.21 -1.08 4.23
N GLU A 279 11.38 -0.20 3.70
CA GLU A 279 10.14 0.21 4.36
C GLU A 279 9.14 -0.95 4.41
N ILE A 280 8.98 -1.69 3.31
CA ILE A 280 8.02 -2.80 3.22
C ILE A 280 8.39 -3.94 4.17
N ILE A 281 9.67 -4.34 4.22
CA ILE A 281 10.11 -5.43 5.11
C ILE A 281 9.95 -5.02 6.58
N ASP A 282 10.33 -3.79 6.92
CA ASP A 282 10.24 -3.28 8.29
C ASP A 282 8.79 -3.21 8.77
N GLN A 283 7.89 -2.68 7.95
CA GLN A 283 6.46 -2.64 8.26
C GLN A 283 5.87 -4.05 8.38
N THR A 284 6.31 -5.01 7.54
CA THR A 284 5.83 -6.40 7.61
C THR A 284 6.29 -7.07 8.91
N CYS A 285 7.56 -6.94 9.25
CA CYS A 285 8.11 -7.49 10.51
C CYS A 285 7.40 -6.92 11.74
N LEU A 286 7.14 -5.59 11.75
CA LEU A 286 6.39 -4.95 12.82
C LEU A 286 4.93 -5.42 12.90
N GLY A 287 4.28 -5.55 11.74
CA GLY A 287 2.92 -6.08 11.67
C GLY A 287 2.82 -7.51 12.17
N ALA A 288 3.84 -8.35 11.92
CA ALA A 288 3.90 -9.73 12.38
C ALA A 288 4.04 -9.87 13.90
N LEU A 289 4.49 -8.83 14.59
CA LEU A 289 4.47 -8.76 16.05
C LEU A 289 3.09 -8.37 16.62
N GLY A 290 2.22 -7.79 15.80
CA GLY A 290 0.80 -7.58 16.09
C GLY A 290 0.48 -6.56 17.17
N THR A 291 -0.63 -6.82 17.90
CA THR A 291 -1.15 -5.96 18.98
C THR A 291 -0.97 -6.56 20.38
N CYS A 292 -0.41 -7.76 20.48
CA CYS A 292 -0.16 -8.41 21.76
C CYS A 292 1.21 -8.05 22.30
N TYR A 293 1.31 -7.91 23.63
CA TYR A 293 2.58 -7.64 24.27
C TYR A 293 3.33 -8.96 24.51
N HIS A 294 4.55 -9.00 24.01
CA HIS A 294 5.57 -9.99 24.39
C HIS A 294 6.95 -9.37 24.18
N ASP A 295 7.85 -9.58 25.13
CA ASP A 295 9.18 -8.97 25.18
C ASP A 295 10.30 -9.90 24.69
N THR A 296 9.98 -11.17 24.44
CA THR A 296 10.88 -12.19 23.94
C THR A 296 10.47 -12.63 22.55
N PHE A 297 11.27 -12.28 21.53
CA PHE A 297 11.01 -12.67 20.15
C PHE A 297 12.27 -12.65 19.30
N LYS A 298 12.22 -13.41 18.20
CA LYS A 298 13.12 -13.30 17.06
C LYS A 298 12.29 -13.14 15.79
N VAL A 299 12.63 -12.16 14.95
CA VAL A 299 12.04 -11.97 13.63
C VAL A 299 13.14 -11.97 12.58
N ASP A 300 13.17 -12.99 11.74
CA ASP A 300 14.02 -13.08 10.55
C ASP A 300 13.19 -12.63 9.35
N GLY A 301 13.55 -11.52 8.72
CA GLY A 301 12.86 -10.97 7.56
C GLY A 301 13.72 -10.94 6.32
N GLU A 302 13.20 -11.43 5.20
CA GLU A 302 13.88 -11.41 3.90
C GLU A 302 12.97 -10.85 2.81
N GLY A 303 13.48 -9.85 2.08
CA GLY A 303 12.88 -9.39 0.83
C GLY A 303 13.64 -9.97 -0.35
N VAL A 304 12.97 -10.83 -1.12
CA VAL A 304 13.58 -11.68 -2.15
C VAL A 304 13.32 -11.11 -3.54
N ARG A 305 14.35 -11.12 -4.38
CA ARG A 305 14.27 -10.80 -5.79
C ARG A 305 13.66 -11.97 -6.58
N THR A 306 12.70 -11.65 -7.44
CA THR A 306 12.15 -12.60 -8.40
C THR A 306 12.10 -11.99 -9.80
N ASN A 307 11.95 -12.81 -10.84
CA ASN A 307 11.89 -12.33 -12.23
C ASN A 307 10.46 -12.00 -12.68
N ILE A 308 9.74 -11.25 -11.82
CA ILE A 308 8.45 -10.62 -12.14
C ILE A 308 8.60 -9.10 -12.15
N PRO A 309 7.62 -8.34 -12.69
CA PRO A 309 7.67 -6.88 -12.60
C PRO A 309 7.97 -6.38 -11.19
N PRO A 310 8.66 -5.23 -11.01
CA PRO A 310 8.91 -4.67 -9.69
C PRO A 310 7.62 -4.59 -8.89
N GLN A 311 7.58 -5.22 -7.73
CA GLN A 311 6.46 -5.11 -6.82
C GLN A 311 6.58 -3.80 -6.04
N GLY A 312 5.48 -3.35 -5.44
CA GLY A 312 5.50 -2.06 -4.80
C GLY A 312 4.52 -1.91 -3.66
N PRO A 313 4.53 -0.74 -3.02
CA PRO A 313 3.66 -0.51 -1.90
C PRO A 313 2.19 -0.50 -2.34
N MET A 314 1.37 -1.07 -1.51
CA MET A 314 -0.07 -0.88 -1.48
C MET A 314 -0.49 -0.65 -0.03
N ALA A 315 -1.57 0.05 0.19
CA ALA A 315 -2.08 0.49 1.50
C ALA A 315 -1.56 -0.34 2.69
N GLY A 316 -0.75 0.28 3.56
CA GLY A 316 -0.09 -0.36 4.71
C GLY A 316 1.38 -0.78 4.49
N PHE A 317 1.95 -0.71 3.28
CA PHE A 317 3.38 -0.96 3.03
C PHE A 317 3.93 -2.22 3.72
N GLY A 318 3.26 -3.36 3.61
CA GLY A 318 3.67 -4.59 4.29
C GLY A 318 3.03 -4.81 5.66
N LEU A 319 2.67 -3.74 6.38
CA LEU A 319 2.05 -3.84 7.71
C LEU A 319 0.81 -4.75 7.71
N SER A 320 -0.01 -4.67 6.67
CA SER A 320 -1.24 -5.48 6.54
C SER A 320 -0.96 -6.97 6.38
N GLN A 321 0.11 -7.35 5.67
CA GLN A 321 0.55 -8.74 5.53
C GLN A 321 1.01 -9.29 6.88
N GLY A 322 1.83 -8.53 7.62
CA GLY A 322 2.27 -8.89 8.97
C GLY A 322 1.09 -9.04 9.94
N PHE A 323 0.15 -8.09 9.94
CA PHE A 323 -1.04 -8.18 10.78
C PHE A 323 -1.94 -9.37 10.45
N PHE A 324 -2.06 -9.72 9.17
CA PHE A 324 -2.79 -10.93 8.80
C PHE A 324 -2.19 -12.15 9.49
N ALA A 325 -0.87 -12.33 9.42
CA ALA A 325 -0.18 -13.44 10.07
C ALA A 325 -0.37 -13.41 11.60
N ALA A 326 -0.06 -12.29 12.25
CA ALA A 326 -0.16 -12.13 13.70
C ALA A 326 -1.57 -12.42 14.22
N GLU A 327 -2.58 -11.80 13.64
CA GLU A 327 -3.97 -11.92 14.09
C GLU A 327 -4.57 -13.30 13.80
N ARG A 328 -4.13 -13.97 12.72
CA ARG A 328 -4.47 -15.38 12.49
C ARG A 328 -3.78 -16.29 13.50
N HIS A 329 -2.52 -16.03 13.80
CA HIS A 329 -1.77 -16.77 14.83
C HIS A 329 -2.39 -16.61 16.21
N PHE A 330 -2.77 -15.39 16.59
CA PHE A 330 -3.47 -15.12 17.86
C PHE A 330 -4.83 -15.83 17.94
N SER A 331 -5.54 -15.93 16.82
CA SER A 331 -6.79 -16.71 16.74
C SER A 331 -6.54 -18.20 16.89
N HIS A 332 -5.42 -18.71 16.34
CA HIS A 332 -5.00 -20.11 16.51
C HIS A 332 -4.65 -20.41 17.97
N ILE A 333 -3.89 -19.52 18.61
CA ILE A 333 -3.58 -19.64 20.04
C ILE A 333 -4.85 -19.66 20.88
N ALA A 334 -5.78 -18.71 20.67
CA ALA A 334 -7.03 -18.63 21.42
C ALA A 334 -7.88 -19.91 21.27
N ASP A 335 -7.97 -20.46 20.05
CA ASP A 335 -8.67 -21.74 19.80
C ASP A 335 -7.98 -22.92 20.48
N TYR A 336 -6.64 -22.96 20.43
CA TYR A 336 -5.84 -24.01 21.07
C TYR A 336 -6.03 -24.06 22.61
N VAL A 337 -6.02 -22.88 23.25
CA VAL A 337 -6.25 -22.78 24.70
C VAL A 337 -7.73 -22.78 25.10
N GLY A 338 -8.64 -22.89 24.14
CA GLY A 338 -10.08 -22.95 24.37
C GLY A 338 -10.72 -21.66 24.87
N GLN A 339 -10.11 -20.50 24.60
CA GLN A 339 -10.61 -19.17 24.99
C GLN A 339 -11.37 -18.48 23.86
N ASP A 340 -12.30 -17.59 24.24
CA ASP A 340 -12.89 -16.64 23.29
C ASP A 340 -11.81 -15.73 22.71
N PRO A 341 -11.69 -15.62 21.38
CA PRO A 341 -10.65 -14.81 20.75
C PRO A 341 -10.66 -13.32 21.11
N ALA A 342 -11.82 -12.74 21.43
CA ALA A 342 -11.91 -11.36 21.91
C ALA A 342 -11.35 -11.24 23.32
N GLU A 343 -11.75 -12.15 24.23
CA GLU A 343 -11.26 -12.15 25.61
C GLU A 343 -9.76 -12.45 25.68
N TRP A 344 -9.25 -13.37 24.86
CA TRP A 344 -7.82 -13.66 24.78
C TRP A 344 -7.03 -12.40 24.39
N ARG A 345 -7.51 -11.65 23.37
CA ARG A 345 -6.85 -10.41 22.93
C ARG A 345 -6.88 -9.33 24.00
N LYS A 346 -8.01 -9.15 24.71
CA LYS A 346 -8.11 -8.16 25.80
C LYS A 346 -7.10 -8.44 26.91
N ASN A 347 -6.88 -9.71 27.23
CA ASN A 347 -5.95 -10.11 28.28
C ASN A 347 -4.46 -9.90 27.88
N ASN A 348 -4.15 -10.04 26.58
CA ASN A 348 -2.76 -10.04 26.07
C ASN A 348 -2.39 -8.77 25.30
N SER A 349 -3.31 -7.79 25.11
CA SER A 349 -3.06 -6.60 24.31
C SER A 349 -2.04 -5.65 24.93
N LEU A 350 -1.34 -4.94 24.04
CA LEU A 350 -0.46 -3.82 24.37
C LEU A 350 -1.15 -2.78 25.26
N LYS A 351 -0.39 -2.17 26.15
CA LYS A 351 -0.87 -1.16 27.11
C LYS A 351 -0.03 0.11 27.04
N LYS A 352 -0.58 1.21 27.51
CA LYS A 352 0.15 2.47 27.68
C LYS A 352 1.42 2.25 28.52
N ASN A 353 2.49 2.95 28.15
CA ASN A 353 3.84 2.87 28.74
C ASN A 353 4.59 1.57 28.46
N GLN A 354 4.06 0.66 27.65
CA GLN A 354 4.84 -0.40 27.02
C GLN A 354 5.51 0.14 25.75
N ASN A 355 6.43 -0.62 25.20
CA ASN A 355 7.05 -0.33 23.93
C ASN A 355 6.36 -1.15 22.83
N LEU A 356 6.19 -0.58 21.62
CA LEU A 356 6.14 -1.41 20.43
C LEU A 356 7.45 -2.20 20.36
N ALA A 357 7.37 -3.38 19.82
CA ALA A 357 8.38 -4.42 19.86
C ALA A 357 9.85 -4.00 19.64
N ILE A 358 10.14 -2.88 19.06
CA ILE A 358 11.49 -2.39 18.76
C ILE A 358 11.90 -1.17 19.58
N GLY A 359 11.34 -1.04 20.76
CA GLY A 359 11.70 0.04 21.69
C GLY A 359 11.02 1.38 21.42
N ILE A 360 10.03 1.47 20.53
CA ILE A 360 9.21 2.67 20.31
C ILE A 360 8.22 2.80 21.48
N PRO A 361 8.31 3.84 22.33
CA PRO A 361 7.47 3.95 23.52
C PRO A 361 6.05 4.37 23.15
N LEU A 362 5.04 3.66 23.66
CA LEU A 362 3.62 4.00 23.57
C LEU A 362 3.27 5.03 24.64
N LYS A 363 3.45 6.32 24.32
CA LYS A 363 3.18 7.43 25.25
C LYS A 363 1.70 7.76 25.38
N ASP A 364 0.92 7.54 24.33
CA ASP A 364 -0.52 7.78 24.30
C ASP A 364 -1.32 6.61 24.88
N THR A 365 -2.62 6.81 25.07
CA THR A 365 -3.55 5.74 25.44
C THR A 365 -3.58 4.67 24.35
N VAL A 366 -3.54 3.40 24.74
CA VAL A 366 -3.72 2.24 23.88
C VAL A 366 -5.13 1.67 24.14
N PRO A 367 -6.14 2.03 23.34
CA PRO A 367 -7.54 1.75 23.63
C PRO A 367 -8.03 0.42 23.03
N LEU A 368 -7.17 -0.61 22.99
CA LEU A 368 -7.49 -1.89 22.33
C LEU A 368 -8.67 -2.61 23.00
N VAL A 369 -8.74 -2.60 24.33
CA VAL A 369 -9.84 -3.24 25.07
C VAL A 369 -11.16 -2.55 24.74
N GLU A 370 -11.20 -1.25 24.79
CA GLU A 370 -12.39 -0.44 24.49
C GLU A 370 -12.83 -0.59 23.01
N LEU A 371 -11.88 -0.74 22.09
CA LEU A 371 -12.18 -0.97 20.67
C LEU A 371 -12.74 -2.36 20.42
N ILE A 372 -12.19 -3.39 21.09
CA ILE A 372 -12.72 -4.75 21.05
C ILE A 372 -14.16 -4.76 21.58
N ASP A 373 -14.40 -4.14 22.74
CA ASP A 373 -15.73 -4.08 23.36
C ASP A 373 -16.73 -3.31 22.48
N ALA A 374 -16.32 -2.20 21.86
CA ALA A 374 -17.15 -1.44 20.93
C ALA A 374 -17.52 -2.26 19.69
N ALA A 375 -16.54 -2.91 19.04
CA ALA A 375 -16.79 -3.75 17.87
C ALA A 375 -17.67 -4.97 18.21
N ALA A 376 -17.42 -5.60 19.34
CA ALA A 376 -18.20 -6.72 19.87
C ALA A 376 -19.65 -6.32 20.17
N SER A 377 -19.86 -5.17 20.79
CA SER A 377 -21.19 -4.64 21.09
C SER A 377 -21.98 -4.32 19.82
N MET A 378 -21.36 -3.63 18.84
CA MET A 378 -22.01 -3.28 17.58
C MET A 378 -22.47 -4.50 16.77
N SER A 379 -21.74 -5.60 16.86
CA SER A 379 -21.94 -6.83 16.09
C SER A 379 -22.74 -7.90 16.82
N ASP A 380 -23.00 -7.74 18.13
CA ASP A 380 -23.54 -8.79 19.01
C ASP A 380 -22.62 -10.03 19.03
N TYR A 381 -21.30 -9.76 19.04
CA TYR A 381 -20.24 -10.76 18.87
C TYR A 381 -20.37 -11.93 19.88
N TYR A 382 -20.39 -11.65 21.17
CA TYR A 382 -20.32 -12.69 22.20
C TYR A 382 -21.45 -13.70 22.11
N ARG A 383 -22.70 -13.23 21.91
CA ARG A 383 -23.84 -14.12 21.74
C ARG A 383 -23.73 -14.96 20.47
N LYS A 384 -23.35 -14.33 19.35
CA LYS A 384 -23.20 -15.02 18.07
C LYS A 384 -22.03 -16.00 18.11
N TRP A 385 -20.88 -15.58 18.64
CA TRP A 385 -19.71 -16.45 18.78
C TRP A 385 -20.02 -17.70 19.60
N ALA A 386 -20.63 -17.54 20.78
CA ALA A 386 -21.03 -18.67 21.62
C ALA A 386 -22.01 -19.63 20.91
N SER A 387 -22.99 -19.07 20.19
CA SER A 387 -23.94 -19.85 19.42
C SER A 387 -23.28 -20.66 18.31
N TYR A 388 -22.39 -20.01 17.52
CA TYR A 388 -21.70 -20.67 16.43
C TYR A 388 -20.67 -21.69 16.92
N GLU A 389 -20.05 -21.44 18.07
CA GLU A 389 -19.16 -22.38 18.73
C GLU A 389 -19.89 -23.64 19.22
N LEU A 390 -21.09 -23.51 19.75
CA LEU A 390 -21.95 -24.66 20.10
C LEU A 390 -22.30 -25.49 18.86
N LEU A 391 -22.62 -24.83 17.73
CA LEU A 391 -22.88 -25.50 16.46
C LEU A 391 -21.64 -26.20 15.92
N ARG A 392 -20.46 -25.57 16.05
CA ARG A 392 -19.16 -26.16 15.68
C ARG A 392 -18.89 -27.43 16.47
N LYS A 393 -19.04 -27.38 17.80
CA LYS A 393 -18.85 -28.54 18.70
C LYS A 393 -19.83 -29.67 18.39
N ARG A 394 -21.08 -29.34 18.10
CA ARG A 394 -22.10 -30.33 17.72
C ARG A 394 -21.74 -31.04 16.41
N ARG A 395 -21.26 -30.30 15.41
CA ARG A 395 -20.79 -30.89 14.14
C ARG A 395 -19.60 -31.84 14.31
N ARG A 396 -18.72 -31.63 15.29
CA ARG A 396 -17.62 -32.57 15.62
C ARG A 396 -18.12 -33.90 16.14
N SER A 397 -19.26 -33.90 16.83
CA SER A 397 -19.84 -35.10 17.45
C SER A 397 -20.81 -35.88 16.55
N GLU A 398 -21.35 -35.27 15.51
CA GLU A 398 -22.28 -35.85 14.56
C GLU A 398 -21.56 -36.07 13.21
N LYS A 399 -21.95 -37.12 12.46
CA LYS A 399 -21.43 -37.30 11.10
C LYS A 399 -21.73 -36.04 10.27
N TRP A 400 -20.71 -35.48 9.73
CA TRP A 400 -20.74 -34.20 9.02
C TRP A 400 -21.54 -34.33 7.72
N GLU A 401 -22.82 -34.09 7.76
CA GLU A 401 -23.64 -33.93 6.55
C GLU A 401 -23.92 -32.44 6.38
N PHE A 402 -23.66 -31.94 5.17
CA PHE A 402 -24.14 -30.62 4.74
C PHE A 402 -25.65 -30.70 4.57
N ALA A 403 -26.36 -30.76 5.68
CA ALA A 403 -27.82 -31.00 5.73
C ALA A 403 -28.64 -29.76 5.32
N GLY A 404 -28.22 -29.03 4.27
CA GLY A 404 -28.98 -27.94 3.70
C GLY A 404 -29.03 -26.63 4.50
N ALA A 405 -28.45 -26.59 5.71
CA ALA A 405 -28.42 -25.38 6.51
C ALA A 405 -27.11 -24.60 6.29
N PRO A 406 -27.14 -23.26 6.10
CA PRO A 406 -25.93 -22.46 5.94
C PRO A 406 -25.05 -22.52 7.18
N LEU A 407 -23.72 -22.55 6.97
CA LEU A 407 -22.74 -22.48 8.05
C LEU A 407 -22.44 -21.02 8.38
N ARG A 408 -22.40 -20.70 9.66
CA ARG A 408 -22.13 -19.33 10.13
C ARG A 408 -20.89 -19.26 10.99
N GLY A 409 -20.20 -18.15 10.88
CA GLY A 409 -19.06 -17.83 11.72
C GLY A 409 -18.91 -16.33 11.92
N ILE A 410 -18.24 -15.98 13.01
CA ILE A 410 -17.91 -14.61 13.36
C ILE A 410 -16.48 -14.54 13.88
N GLY A 411 -15.73 -13.55 13.42
CA GLY A 411 -14.34 -13.37 13.79
C GLY A 411 -14.03 -11.93 14.19
N ILE A 412 -12.99 -11.77 14.99
CA ILE A 412 -12.50 -10.47 15.47
C ILE A 412 -10.99 -10.38 15.31
N ALA A 413 -10.52 -9.20 14.92
CA ALA A 413 -9.08 -8.89 14.82
C ALA A 413 -8.82 -7.44 15.17
N THR A 414 -7.58 -7.14 15.55
CA THR A 414 -7.13 -5.82 15.98
C THR A 414 -5.95 -5.36 15.13
N ALA A 415 -5.72 -4.04 15.07
CA ALA A 415 -4.58 -3.49 14.38
C ALA A 415 -4.22 -2.12 14.90
N TRP A 416 -3.00 -1.69 14.56
CA TRP A 416 -2.57 -0.30 14.65
C TRP A 416 -1.95 0.14 13.33
N GLN A 417 -1.85 1.46 13.11
CA GLN A 417 -1.05 2.01 12.03
C GLN A 417 -0.31 3.26 12.50
N GLY A 418 0.91 3.46 11.99
CA GLY A 418 1.66 4.69 12.12
C GLY A 418 1.21 5.75 11.10
N SER A 419 1.95 6.86 11.03
CA SER A 419 1.71 7.94 10.08
C SER A 419 3.03 8.46 9.52
N GLY A 420 3.49 7.91 8.40
CA GLY A 420 4.72 8.26 7.74
C GLY A 420 5.65 7.07 7.57
N PHE A 421 6.81 7.33 6.98
CA PHE A 421 7.83 6.32 6.76
C PHE A 421 8.64 6.08 8.02
N LEU A 422 8.99 4.82 8.26
CA LEU A 422 9.96 4.40 9.27
C LEU A 422 11.39 4.73 8.83
N ASN A 423 11.70 4.40 7.59
CA ASN A 423 13.02 4.55 7.04
C ASN A 423 13.23 5.97 6.54
N HIS A 424 14.09 6.71 7.26
CA HIS A 424 14.43 8.06 6.85
C HIS A 424 15.18 8.09 5.51
N ASN A 425 16.00 7.09 5.23
CA ASN A 425 16.88 7.07 4.06
C ASN A 425 16.14 6.98 2.72
N GLU A 426 15.00 6.27 2.64
CA GLU A 426 14.22 6.15 1.41
C GLU A 426 13.49 7.45 1.01
N THR A 427 13.38 8.40 1.93
CA THR A 427 12.75 9.70 1.71
C THR A 427 13.63 10.88 2.07
N GLU A 428 14.94 10.67 2.22
CA GLU A 428 15.92 11.65 2.70
C GLU A 428 15.92 12.92 1.85
N ASN A 429 15.70 12.80 0.54
CA ASN A 429 15.63 13.92 -0.38
C ASN A 429 14.27 14.66 -0.37
N SER A 430 13.33 14.25 0.47
CA SER A 430 12.00 14.85 0.53
C SER A 430 11.90 15.87 1.67
N ASN A 431 11.61 17.10 1.31
CA ASN A 431 11.26 18.14 2.28
C ASN A 431 9.74 18.08 2.55
N TYR A 432 9.36 18.04 3.80
CA TYR A 432 7.95 18.06 4.20
C TYR A 432 7.53 19.48 4.50
N SER A 433 7.14 20.22 3.46
CA SER A 433 6.84 21.64 3.58
C SER A 433 5.45 22.00 3.11
N VAL A 434 4.87 23.00 3.76
CA VAL A 434 3.62 23.68 3.36
C VAL A 434 3.85 25.17 3.43
N GLU A 435 3.33 25.91 2.47
CA GLU A 435 3.30 27.36 2.45
C GLU A 435 1.84 27.84 2.37
N VAL A 436 1.49 28.83 3.16
CA VAL A 436 0.16 29.45 3.16
C VAL A 436 0.31 30.95 3.04
N THR A 437 -0.41 31.55 2.11
CA THR A 437 -0.42 33.00 1.87
C THR A 437 -1.83 33.53 1.99
N LEU A 438 -2.01 34.56 2.84
CA LEU A 438 -3.22 35.38 2.87
C LEU A 438 -2.98 36.59 1.96
N GLU A 439 -3.69 36.65 0.84
CA GLU A 439 -3.55 37.67 -0.19
C GLU A 439 -4.30 38.96 0.18
N LYS A 440 -4.00 40.06 -0.55
CA LYS A 440 -4.61 41.38 -0.36
C LYS A 440 -6.11 41.42 -0.63
N ASP A 441 -6.57 40.60 -1.56
CA ASP A 441 -7.97 40.44 -1.97
C ASP A 441 -8.77 39.47 -1.08
N GLY A 442 -8.15 38.95 -0.02
CA GLY A 442 -8.77 38.07 0.95
C GLY A 442 -8.73 36.58 0.57
N PHE A 443 -8.17 36.20 -0.58
CA PHE A 443 -7.92 34.80 -0.91
C PHE A 443 -6.84 34.22 0.00
N LEU A 444 -7.04 32.97 0.35
CA LEU A 444 -6.06 32.15 1.06
C LEU A 444 -5.50 31.10 0.11
N GLU A 445 -4.24 31.23 -0.25
CA GLU A 445 -3.56 30.24 -1.08
C GLU A 445 -2.78 29.27 -0.21
N ILE A 446 -3.05 27.97 -0.37
CA ILE A 446 -2.33 26.87 0.25
C ILE A 446 -1.47 26.21 -0.83
N LYS A 447 -0.16 26.23 -0.64
CA LYS A 447 0.81 25.61 -1.57
C LYS A 447 1.37 24.34 -0.95
N SER A 448 1.11 23.19 -1.60
CA SER A 448 1.58 21.86 -1.20
C SER A 448 1.65 20.98 -2.42
N SER A 449 2.76 20.29 -2.64
CA SER A 449 2.88 19.32 -3.75
C SER A 449 2.03 18.06 -3.53
N LEU A 450 1.47 17.89 -2.34
CA LEU A 450 0.46 16.86 -2.10
C LEU A 450 -0.82 17.22 -2.83
N ILE A 451 -1.27 16.31 -3.66
CA ILE A 451 -2.44 16.48 -4.47
C ILE A 451 -3.67 16.20 -3.63
N SER A 452 -4.66 17.08 -3.79
CA SER A 452 -6.02 16.62 -3.59
C SER A 452 -6.39 15.70 -4.75
N SER A 453 -6.21 14.42 -4.58
CA SER A 453 -6.68 13.37 -5.52
C SER A 453 -8.17 13.42 -5.78
N SER A 454 -8.83 14.33 -5.21
CA SER A 454 -10.22 14.70 -5.34
C SER A 454 -10.38 15.93 -4.47
N ALA A 455 -11.45 16.66 -4.59
CA ALA A 455 -11.86 17.71 -3.65
C ALA A 455 -11.87 17.29 -2.15
N ARG A 456 -11.42 16.07 -1.83
CA ARG A 456 -11.53 15.47 -0.49
C ARG A 456 -10.68 16.17 0.56
N TYR A 457 -9.40 16.43 0.28
CA TYR A 457 -8.53 17.14 1.23
C TYR A 457 -8.79 18.63 1.21
N LEU A 458 -9.10 19.19 0.02
CA LEU A 458 -9.40 20.60 -0.13
C LEU A 458 -10.56 21.02 0.79
N ASP A 459 -11.69 20.33 0.74
CA ASP A 459 -12.81 20.63 1.65
C ASP A 459 -12.42 20.59 3.14
N THR A 460 -11.56 19.63 3.51
CA THR A 460 -11.11 19.51 4.91
C THR A 460 -10.22 20.69 5.29
N TRP A 461 -9.32 21.09 4.40
CA TRP A 461 -8.43 22.24 4.62
C TRP A 461 -9.16 23.57 4.53
N GLN A 462 -10.15 23.69 3.66
CA GLN A 462 -11.05 24.85 3.59
C GLN A 462 -11.83 25.04 4.90
N ASN A 463 -12.41 23.97 5.43
CA ASN A 463 -13.09 24.01 6.72
C ASN A 463 -12.15 24.40 7.87
N LEU A 464 -10.93 23.85 7.87
CA LEU A 464 -9.92 24.18 8.87
C LEU A 464 -9.48 25.64 8.77
N ALA A 465 -9.33 26.20 7.57
CA ALA A 465 -9.05 27.61 7.34
C ALA A 465 -10.20 28.50 7.86
N ARG A 466 -11.45 28.13 7.58
CA ARG A 466 -12.62 28.80 8.12
C ARG A 466 -12.62 28.81 9.66
N ASP A 467 -12.37 27.66 10.27
CA ASP A 467 -12.43 27.50 11.72
C ASP A 467 -11.30 28.29 12.45
N ILE A 468 -10.13 28.43 11.81
CA ILE A 468 -8.98 29.13 12.39
C ILE A 468 -8.98 30.63 12.04
N LEU A 469 -9.25 30.99 10.79
CA LEU A 469 -9.12 32.36 10.27
C LEU A 469 -10.44 33.05 10.03
N GLY A 470 -11.56 32.34 9.98
CA GLY A 470 -12.87 32.88 9.58
C GLY A 470 -12.95 33.20 8.07
N VAL A 471 -12.10 32.64 7.26
CA VAL A 471 -12.12 32.81 5.79
C VAL A 471 -13.21 31.94 5.18
N ASP A 472 -13.98 32.50 4.22
CA ASP A 472 -14.95 31.70 3.48
C ASP A 472 -14.26 30.57 2.71
N PRO A 473 -14.75 29.33 2.80
CA PRO A 473 -14.17 28.19 2.09
C PRO A 473 -13.97 28.39 0.58
N SER A 474 -14.84 29.19 -0.08
CA SER A 474 -14.74 29.51 -1.50
C SER A 474 -13.53 30.38 -1.87
N LEU A 475 -12.97 31.09 -0.89
CA LEU A 475 -11.77 31.92 -1.05
C LEU A 475 -10.47 31.14 -0.81
N VAL A 476 -10.54 29.84 -0.49
CA VAL A 476 -9.35 29.01 -0.27
C VAL A 476 -8.98 28.30 -1.57
N ARG A 477 -7.77 28.52 -2.04
CA ARG A 477 -7.18 27.89 -3.24
C ARG A 477 -6.06 26.95 -2.86
N LEU A 478 -5.86 25.90 -3.67
CA LEU A 478 -4.75 24.95 -3.52
C LEU A 478 -3.90 24.97 -4.79
N THR A 479 -2.61 25.24 -4.61
CA THR A 479 -1.59 25.15 -5.67
C THR A 479 -0.69 23.93 -5.40
N SER A 480 -0.57 23.03 -6.39
CA SER A 480 0.12 21.74 -6.21
C SER A 480 1.19 21.44 -7.28
N ASN A 481 1.35 22.27 -8.30
CA ASN A 481 2.41 22.08 -9.29
C ASN A 481 3.80 22.35 -8.66
N THR A 482 4.83 21.62 -9.11
CA THR A 482 6.18 21.71 -8.53
C THR A 482 6.94 22.99 -8.91
N GLY A 483 6.42 23.82 -9.81
CA GLY A 483 6.97 25.13 -10.12
C GLY A 483 6.65 26.19 -9.06
N GLU A 484 5.55 26.01 -8.33
CA GLU A 484 5.03 27.00 -7.37
C GLU A 484 4.89 26.44 -5.94
N ALA A 485 4.54 25.16 -5.80
CA ALA A 485 4.33 24.54 -4.49
C ALA A 485 5.63 23.92 -3.95
N PRO A 486 5.91 24.04 -2.65
CA PRO A 486 7.07 23.39 -2.04
C PRO A 486 6.92 21.87 -2.03
N ASP A 487 8.05 21.15 -1.93
CA ASP A 487 8.05 19.71 -1.73
C ASP A 487 7.38 19.34 -0.40
N SER A 488 6.31 18.58 -0.48
CA SER A 488 5.56 18.05 0.67
C SER A 488 5.80 16.54 0.87
N GLY A 489 6.69 15.95 0.06
CA GLY A 489 7.00 14.52 0.05
C GLY A 489 5.87 13.66 -0.57
N PRO A 490 5.97 12.33 -0.47
CA PRO A 490 4.96 11.43 -1.01
C PRO A 490 3.65 11.45 -0.21
N GLY A 491 2.53 11.38 -0.93
CA GLY A 491 1.18 11.37 -0.37
C GLY A 491 0.70 9.97 0.01
N THR A 492 1.29 9.36 1.02
CA THR A 492 1.02 7.99 1.46
C THR A 492 1.09 7.85 2.98
N LEU A 493 0.85 6.66 3.52
CA LEU A 493 0.96 6.30 4.94
C LEU A 493 0.30 7.35 5.85
N SER A 494 -0.90 7.79 5.46
CA SER A 494 -1.73 8.75 6.21
C SER A 494 -1.08 10.10 6.53
N ARG A 495 0.06 10.43 5.93
CA ARG A 495 0.86 11.66 6.19
C ARG A 495 0.11 12.94 5.93
N ASN A 496 -0.80 12.93 4.95
CA ASN A 496 -1.58 14.11 4.57
C ASN A 496 -2.43 14.65 5.73
N ILE A 497 -3.01 13.74 6.53
CA ILE A 497 -3.85 14.11 7.68
C ILE A 497 -3.00 14.39 8.92
N SER A 498 -2.01 13.53 9.21
CA SER A 498 -1.24 13.64 10.44
C SER A 498 -0.18 14.74 10.38
N LEU A 499 0.68 14.73 9.37
CA LEU A 499 1.84 15.62 9.31
C LEU A 499 1.54 16.92 8.55
N ILE A 500 1.05 16.85 7.32
CA ILE A 500 0.88 18.02 6.46
C ILE A 500 -0.26 18.91 6.94
N THR A 501 -1.38 18.34 7.37
CA THR A 501 -2.47 19.14 7.95
C THR A 501 -2.02 19.85 9.24
N ARG A 502 -1.14 19.24 10.04
CA ARG A 502 -0.54 19.87 11.22
C ARG A 502 0.32 21.08 10.85
N LEU A 503 1.16 20.97 9.81
CA LEU A 503 1.96 22.10 9.31
C LEU A 503 1.06 23.23 8.81
N MET A 504 0.01 22.89 8.08
CA MET A 504 -0.97 23.88 7.61
C MET A 504 -1.66 24.60 8.76
N GLU A 505 -2.07 23.88 9.83
CA GLU A 505 -2.63 24.52 11.05
C GLU A 505 -1.66 25.50 11.70
N GLN A 506 -0.38 25.13 11.75
CA GLN A 506 0.66 26.02 12.29
C GLN A 506 0.81 27.28 11.44
N CYS A 507 0.74 27.15 10.10
CA CYS A 507 0.73 28.31 9.18
C CYS A 507 -0.49 29.19 9.44
N LEU A 508 -1.69 28.63 9.44
CA LEU A 508 -2.95 29.35 9.68
C LEU A 508 -2.96 30.05 11.04
N THR A 509 -2.48 29.37 12.09
CA THR A 509 -2.38 29.96 13.43
C THR A 509 -1.41 31.14 13.48
N SER A 510 -0.30 31.04 12.73
CA SER A 510 0.67 32.13 12.61
C SER A 510 0.07 33.33 11.86
N ILE A 511 -0.62 33.10 10.74
CA ILE A 511 -1.32 34.11 9.96
C ILE A 511 -2.38 34.79 10.83
N ARG A 512 -3.17 34.05 11.63
CA ARG A 512 -4.16 34.60 12.56
C ARG A 512 -3.56 35.63 13.54
N LYS A 513 -2.33 35.37 14.03
CA LYS A 513 -1.62 36.27 14.94
C LYS A 513 -1.10 37.52 14.24
N MET A 514 -0.79 37.44 12.95
CA MET A 514 -0.15 38.51 12.18
C MET A 514 -1.13 39.38 11.38
N ARG A 515 -2.29 38.86 10.95
CA ARG A 515 -3.17 39.48 9.94
C ARG A 515 -3.67 40.88 10.24
N PHE A 516 -3.65 41.32 11.50
CA PHE A 516 -4.03 42.67 11.90
C PHE A 516 -2.85 43.55 12.35
N ARG A 517 -1.64 43.03 12.25
CA ARG A 517 -0.39 43.70 12.64
C ARG A 517 0.56 43.92 11.46
N ASN A 518 0.51 43.03 10.48
CA ASN A 518 1.39 43.05 9.33
C ASN A 518 0.60 43.42 8.05
N PRO A 519 1.26 44.08 7.07
CA PRO A 519 0.63 44.34 5.78
C PRO A 519 0.42 43.03 5.01
N LEU A 520 -0.61 42.97 4.17
CA LEU A 520 -0.86 41.90 3.22
C LEU A 520 -0.01 42.08 1.93
N PRO A 521 0.42 40.97 1.28
CA PRO A 521 0.15 39.61 1.62
C PRO A 521 0.97 39.11 2.81
N ILE A 522 0.45 38.11 3.57
CA ILE A 522 1.18 37.45 4.65
C ILE A 522 1.44 36.00 4.25
N THR A 523 2.69 35.66 4.05
CA THR A 523 3.14 34.30 3.72
C THR A 523 3.81 33.63 4.92
N VAL A 524 3.42 32.41 5.21
CA VAL A 524 4.04 31.57 6.24
C VAL A 524 4.35 30.20 5.65
N LYS A 525 5.61 29.79 5.76
CA LYS A 525 6.08 28.45 5.40
C LYS A 525 6.44 27.67 6.67
N ARG A 526 6.08 26.40 6.71
CA ARG A 526 6.47 25.44 7.76
C ARG A 526 6.98 24.15 7.14
N SER A 527 7.98 23.57 7.80
CA SER A 527 8.58 22.30 7.40
C SER A 527 8.75 21.41 8.62
N ILE A 528 8.69 20.10 8.44
CA ILE A 528 9.05 19.11 9.46
C ILE A 528 10.52 18.74 9.24
N LYS A 529 11.26 18.66 10.33
CA LYS A 529 12.53 17.94 10.39
C LYS A 529 12.25 16.61 11.06
N PRO A 530 12.60 15.49 10.43
CA PRO A 530 12.44 14.18 11.05
C PRO A 530 13.20 14.11 12.37
N GLU A 531 12.59 13.54 13.40
CA GLU A 531 13.25 13.17 14.64
C GLU A 531 13.63 11.71 14.52
N THR A 532 14.93 11.41 14.44
CA THR A 532 15.42 10.08 14.15
C THR A 532 16.18 9.49 15.33
N ILE A 533 16.04 8.16 15.50
CA ILE A 533 16.88 7.34 16.39
C ILE A 533 17.62 6.29 15.56
N ASN A 534 18.63 5.67 16.15
CA ASN A 534 19.25 4.49 15.53
C ASN A 534 18.19 3.39 15.39
N GLY A 535 18.10 2.83 14.18
CA GLY A 535 17.22 1.72 13.89
C GLY A 535 17.76 0.38 14.38
N TRP A 536 17.01 -0.68 14.12
CA TRP A 536 17.49 -2.07 14.36
C TRP A 536 18.55 -2.51 13.35
N VAL A 537 18.73 -1.76 12.27
CA VAL A 537 19.92 -1.88 11.42
C VAL A 537 20.88 -0.76 11.79
N PRO A 538 22.13 -1.04 12.19
CA PRO A 538 23.05 -0.04 12.76
C PRO A 538 23.29 1.20 11.89
N GLU A 539 23.19 1.05 10.57
CA GLU A 539 23.47 2.10 9.58
C GLU A 539 22.21 2.90 9.20
N LYS A 540 21.03 2.50 9.69
CA LYS A 540 19.75 3.14 9.34
C LYS A 540 19.13 3.84 10.52
N LYS A 541 18.46 4.94 10.23
CA LYS A 541 17.73 5.73 11.22
C LYS A 541 16.23 5.56 11.03
N ILE A 542 15.53 5.43 12.15
CA ILE A 542 14.07 5.36 12.19
C ILE A 542 13.51 6.73 12.52
N ASP A 543 12.49 7.16 11.75
CA ASP A 543 11.72 8.36 12.03
C ASP A 543 10.66 8.08 13.11
N LEU A 544 10.90 8.59 14.32
CA LEU A 544 9.97 8.46 15.44
C LEU A 544 8.64 9.17 15.20
N SER A 545 8.58 10.15 14.30
CA SER A 545 7.35 10.89 14.02
C SER A 545 6.29 9.98 13.40
N ALA A 546 6.69 8.92 12.70
CA ALA A 546 5.80 7.93 12.11
C ALA A 546 4.93 7.21 13.16
N PHE A 547 5.45 7.03 14.37
CA PHE A 547 4.78 6.31 15.47
C PHE A 547 4.48 7.18 16.68
N ALA A 548 4.68 8.48 16.61
CA ALA A 548 4.42 9.36 17.75
C ALA A 548 2.97 9.25 18.27
N HIS A 549 2.02 8.99 17.37
CA HIS A 549 0.59 8.92 17.66
C HIS A 549 -0.09 7.86 16.78
N PRO A 550 0.11 6.54 17.02
CA PRO A 550 -0.53 5.50 16.23
C PRO A 550 -2.05 5.55 16.38
N SER A 551 -2.76 5.24 15.31
CA SER A 551 -4.18 4.94 15.34
C SER A 551 -4.40 3.46 15.63
N TRP A 552 -5.57 3.11 16.17
CA TRP A 552 -5.92 1.77 16.59
C TRP A 552 -7.27 1.38 16.02
N GLY A 553 -7.45 0.10 15.73
CA GLY A 553 -8.70 -0.41 15.19
C GLY A 553 -8.99 -1.84 15.66
N ALA A 554 -10.29 -2.14 15.72
CA ALA A 554 -10.79 -3.50 15.84
C ALA A 554 -11.84 -3.74 14.76
N ALA A 555 -11.82 -4.92 14.13
CA ALA A 555 -12.78 -5.33 13.12
C ALA A 555 -13.48 -6.62 13.58
N VAL A 556 -14.79 -6.65 13.41
CA VAL A 556 -15.59 -7.89 13.49
C VAL A 556 -16.19 -8.17 12.12
N THR A 557 -16.08 -9.41 11.68
CA THR A 557 -16.70 -9.88 10.42
C THR A 557 -17.59 -11.09 10.71
N GLU A 558 -18.82 -11.07 10.23
CA GLU A 558 -19.75 -12.20 10.26
C GLU A 558 -19.96 -12.74 8.86
N ILE A 559 -19.89 -14.06 8.69
CA ILE A 559 -20.11 -14.74 7.40
C ILE A 559 -21.18 -15.81 7.49
N GLU A 560 -21.70 -16.15 6.33
CA GLU A 560 -22.57 -17.29 6.11
C GLU A 560 -22.12 -18.02 4.84
N ILE A 561 -21.77 -19.29 4.95
CA ILE A 561 -21.38 -20.12 3.81
C ILE A 561 -22.62 -20.77 3.24
N ASP A 562 -22.90 -20.53 1.97
CA ASP A 562 -23.99 -21.17 1.26
C ASP A 562 -23.73 -22.68 1.12
N PRO A 563 -24.68 -23.54 1.48
CA PRO A 563 -24.45 -24.99 1.51
C PRO A 563 -24.34 -25.64 0.11
N VAL A 564 -24.71 -24.94 -0.95
CA VAL A 564 -24.70 -25.43 -2.34
C VAL A 564 -23.47 -24.95 -3.08
N SER A 565 -23.24 -23.62 -3.10
CA SER A 565 -22.12 -23.00 -3.80
C SER A 565 -20.82 -23.02 -2.99
N LEU A 566 -20.90 -23.18 -1.67
CA LEU A 566 -19.82 -23.02 -0.70
C LEU A 566 -19.24 -21.58 -0.69
N ASP A 567 -19.96 -20.62 -1.24
CA ASP A 567 -19.53 -19.23 -1.27
C ASP A 567 -19.72 -18.59 0.11
N PRO A 568 -18.66 -17.99 0.68
CA PRO A 568 -18.73 -17.33 1.98
C PRO A 568 -19.29 -15.92 1.83
N ASN A 569 -20.57 -15.76 2.01
CA ASN A 569 -21.24 -14.47 2.01
C ASN A 569 -20.96 -13.67 3.28
N VAL A 570 -20.43 -12.46 3.17
CA VAL A 570 -20.23 -11.58 4.32
C VAL A 570 -21.54 -10.91 4.72
N ARG A 571 -22.01 -11.18 5.92
CA ARG A 571 -23.28 -10.66 6.48
C ARG A 571 -23.13 -9.26 7.08
N GLY A 572 -21.94 -8.90 7.50
CA GLY A 572 -21.65 -7.57 8.04
C GLY A 572 -20.20 -7.42 8.49
N ILE A 573 -19.75 -6.16 8.46
CA ILE A 573 -18.45 -5.73 8.93
C ILE A 573 -18.67 -4.59 9.94
N TRP A 574 -18.04 -4.69 11.11
CA TRP A 574 -18.08 -3.68 12.17
C TRP A 574 -16.67 -3.24 12.50
N LEU A 575 -16.43 -1.94 12.39
CA LEU A 575 -15.12 -1.32 12.61
C LEU A 575 -15.22 -0.34 13.79
N ALA A 576 -14.47 -0.59 14.84
CA ALA A 576 -14.25 0.37 15.94
C ALA A 576 -12.86 0.98 15.79
N ILE A 577 -12.76 2.31 15.75
CA ILE A 577 -11.55 3.03 15.34
C ILE A 577 -11.21 4.14 16.32
N ASP A 578 -9.96 4.22 16.79
CA ASP A 578 -9.37 5.39 17.41
C ASP A 578 -8.53 6.19 16.40
N GLY A 579 -9.13 7.18 15.79
CA GLY A 579 -8.47 8.13 14.88
C GLY A 579 -8.09 9.45 15.56
N GLY A 580 -8.11 9.51 16.87
CA GLY A 580 -7.88 10.76 17.62
C GLY A 580 -8.92 11.83 17.26
N LYS A 581 -8.48 13.06 17.03
CA LYS A 581 -9.37 14.16 16.64
C LYS A 581 -9.80 14.05 15.18
N ILE A 582 -11.01 13.56 14.92
CA ILE A 582 -11.57 13.46 13.58
C ILE A 582 -11.94 14.86 13.06
N LEU A 583 -11.39 15.23 11.89
CA LEU A 583 -11.64 16.53 11.26
C LEU A 583 -12.99 16.61 10.54
N ASN A 584 -13.36 15.53 9.87
CA ASN A 584 -14.59 15.40 9.11
C ASN A 584 -15.10 13.97 9.19
N GLU A 585 -16.07 13.71 10.05
CA GLU A 585 -16.55 12.35 10.33
C GLU A 585 -17.14 11.66 9.09
N ARG A 586 -17.89 12.40 8.28
CA ARG A 586 -18.47 11.85 7.03
C ARG A 586 -17.37 11.37 6.07
N ARG A 587 -16.28 12.13 5.95
CA ARG A 587 -15.15 11.76 5.10
C ARG A 587 -14.36 10.60 5.69
N ALA A 588 -14.11 10.63 6.99
CA ALA A 588 -13.44 9.54 7.72
C ALA A 588 -14.20 8.22 7.54
N ARG A 589 -15.54 8.22 7.69
CA ARG A 589 -16.38 7.04 7.42
C ARG A 589 -16.25 6.54 5.99
N ARG A 590 -16.28 7.44 5.00
CA ARG A 590 -16.11 7.07 3.58
C ARG A 590 -14.73 6.45 3.32
N THR A 591 -13.67 6.99 3.91
CA THR A 591 -12.32 6.43 3.78
C THR A 591 -12.27 5.01 4.31
N LEU A 592 -12.83 4.78 5.49
CA LEU A 592 -12.88 3.44 6.10
C LEU A 592 -13.76 2.46 5.31
N HIS A 593 -14.91 2.91 4.77
CA HIS A 593 -15.74 2.09 3.89
C HIS A 593 -14.98 1.68 2.63
N THR A 594 -14.34 2.64 1.95
CA THR A 594 -13.54 2.35 0.74
C THR A 594 -12.40 1.38 1.06
N ALA A 595 -11.67 1.61 2.14
CA ALA A 595 -10.59 0.73 2.56
C ALA A 595 -11.08 -0.68 2.93
N ALA A 596 -12.24 -0.80 3.60
CA ALA A 596 -12.84 -2.08 3.93
C ALA A 596 -13.30 -2.86 2.69
N ILE A 597 -13.83 -2.17 1.66
CA ILE A 597 -14.21 -2.80 0.39
C ILE A 597 -12.98 -3.37 -0.34
N HIS A 598 -11.91 -2.58 -0.46
CA HIS A 598 -10.66 -3.06 -1.06
C HIS A 598 -10.01 -4.18 -0.24
N ALA A 599 -10.01 -4.07 1.09
CA ALA A 599 -9.52 -5.13 1.97
C ALA A 599 -10.33 -6.41 1.81
N LEU A 600 -11.66 -6.31 1.67
CA LEU A 600 -12.53 -7.47 1.43
C LEU A 600 -12.21 -8.13 0.07
N GLY A 601 -11.99 -7.34 -0.98
CA GLY A 601 -11.57 -7.86 -2.27
C GLY A 601 -10.31 -8.71 -2.15
N TRP A 602 -9.24 -8.17 -1.57
CA TRP A 602 -8.00 -8.90 -1.31
C TRP A 602 -8.19 -10.15 -0.45
N THR A 603 -9.11 -10.09 0.51
CA THR A 603 -9.32 -11.16 1.47
C THR A 603 -9.98 -12.40 0.87
N CYS A 604 -10.94 -12.24 -0.07
CA CYS A 604 -11.77 -13.36 -0.50
C CYS A 604 -12.10 -13.43 -2.00
N ARG A 605 -11.80 -12.41 -2.80
CA ARG A 605 -12.26 -12.35 -4.20
C ARG A 605 -11.13 -12.21 -5.21
N GLU A 606 -10.22 -11.26 -4.99
CA GLU A 606 -9.20 -10.85 -5.95
C GLU A 606 -8.09 -11.90 -6.05
N GLN A 607 -8.20 -12.81 -7.03
CA GLN A 607 -7.18 -13.80 -7.32
C GLN A 607 -6.29 -13.32 -8.45
N LEU A 608 -5.00 -13.26 -8.19
CA LEU A 608 -3.99 -12.88 -9.16
C LEU A 608 -2.72 -13.70 -8.90
N ARG A 609 -2.11 -14.20 -9.98
CA ARG A 609 -0.85 -14.96 -9.91
C ARG A 609 0.00 -14.68 -11.12
N TYR A 610 1.30 -14.73 -10.92
CA TYR A 610 2.26 -14.82 -12.01
C TYR A 610 2.45 -16.28 -12.38
N GLU A 611 2.39 -16.57 -13.68
CA GLU A 611 2.70 -17.86 -14.28
C GLU A 611 3.89 -17.66 -15.23
N GLU A 612 5.01 -18.29 -14.93
CA GLU A 612 6.28 -18.11 -15.67
C GLU A 612 6.66 -16.61 -15.85
N GLY A 613 6.47 -15.82 -14.79
CA GLY A 613 6.80 -14.40 -14.77
C GLY A 613 5.80 -13.46 -15.46
N LYS A 614 4.69 -13.97 -15.97
CA LYS A 614 3.63 -13.20 -16.65
C LYS A 614 2.30 -13.36 -15.92
N ILE A 615 1.44 -12.37 -16.03
CA ILE A 615 0.04 -12.49 -15.63
C ILE A 615 -0.76 -12.94 -16.87
N PRO A 616 -1.36 -14.15 -16.88
CA PRO A 616 -2.25 -14.58 -17.95
C PRO A 616 -3.42 -13.60 -18.15
N ILE A 617 -3.81 -13.40 -19.43
CA ILE A 617 -4.89 -12.46 -19.78
C ILE A 617 -6.25 -12.85 -19.17
N GLU A 618 -6.41 -14.13 -18.84
CA GLU A 618 -7.59 -14.67 -18.19
C GLU A 618 -7.81 -14.00 -16.81
N TYR A 619 -6.75 -13.75 -16.05
CA TYR A 619 -6.85 -13.04 -14.77
C TYR A 619 -7.39 -11.62 -14.95
N TYR A 620 -6.98 -10.90 -15.98
CA TYR A 620 -7.54 -9.59 -16.28
C TYR A 620 -9.05 -9.66 -16.59
N ARG A 621 -9.47 -10.64 -17.39
CA ARG A 621 -10.87 -10.79 -17.80
C ARG A 621 -11.80 -11.19 -16.66
N TYR A 622 -11.28 -11.94 -15.70
CA TYR A 622 -12.05 -12.52 -14.59
C TYR A 622 -11.62 -12.00 -13.22
N TYR A 623 -10.88 -10.87 -13.19
CA TYR A 623 -10.48 -10.26 -11.92
C TYR A 623 -11.70 -9.75 -11.15
N ASP A 624 -12.01 -10.45 -10.06
CA ASP A 624 -13.26 -10.27 -9.32
C ASP A 624 -13.09 -9.25 -8.18
N ILE A 625 -13.36 -7.98 -8.48
CA ILE A 625 -13.43 -6.91 -7.47
C ILE A 625 -14.81 -6.86 -6.82
N PRO A 626 -14.94 -6.40 -5.56
CA PRO A 626 -16.24 -6.21 -4.94
C PRO A 626 -17.14 -5.26 -5.74
N ALA A 627 -18.29 -5.78 -6.17
CA ALA A 627 -19.30 -5.03 -6.91
C ALA A 627 -20.42 -4.53 -5.96
N PRO A 628 -21.21 -3.52 -6.33
CA PRO A 628 -22.22 -2.93 -5.44
C PRO A 628 -23.25 -3.90 -4.86
N ASP A 629 -23.55 -4.98 -5.57
CA ASP A 629 -24.50 -6.02 -5.17
C ASP A 629 -23.96 -7.02 -4.14
N ASN A 630 -22.63 -7.08 -3.99
CA ASN A 630 -21.97 -8.01 -3.05
C ASN A 630 -21.19 -7.29 -1.93
N ILE A 631 -21.35 -5.96 -1.79
CA ILE A 631 -20.80 -5.20 -0.67
C ILE A 631 -21.70 -5.40 0.56
N PRO A 632 -21.16 -5.96 1.67
CA PRO A 632 -21.94 -6.15 2.89
C PRO A 632 -22.23 -4.82 3.59
N PRO A 633 -23.19 -4.80 4.54
CA PRO A 633 -23.32 -3.68 5.46
C PRO A 633 -22.04 -3.45 6.26
N ILE A 634 -21.48 -2.24 6.18
CA ILE A 634 -20.28 -1.82 6.92
C ILE A 634 -20.70 -0.76 7.94
N LYS A 635 -20.47 -1.05 9.23
CA LYS A 635 -20.70 -0.09 10.33
C LYS A 635 -19.36 0.36 10.91
N VAL A 636 -19.23 1.66 11.11
CA VAL A 636 -18.02 2.28 11.69
C VAL A 636 -18.41 3.05 12.93
N ASP A 637 -17.68 2.88 14.02
CA ASP A 637 -17.74 3.69 15.20
C ASP A 637 -16.37 4.30 15.54
N PHE A 638 -16.36 5.55 15.96
CA PHE A 638 -15.17 6.25 16.37
C PHE A 638 -15.11 6.37 17.89
N LEU A 639 -14.07 5.81 18.48
CA LEU A 639 -13.83 5.94 19.90
C LEU A 639 -13.46 7.39 20.25
N LYS A 640 -14.15 7.96 21.22
CA LYS A 640 -13.84 9.30 21.74
C LYS A 640 -12.74 9.22 22.81
N SER A 641 -11.53 8.97 22.38
CA SER A 641 -10.38 8.76 23.28
C SER A 641 -9.88 10.02 23.99
N GLY A 642 -10.42 11.21 23.66
CA GLY A 642 -9.91 12.49 24.16
C GLY A 642 -8.54 12.89 23.60
N ALA A 643 -8.00 12.15 22.66
CA ALA A 643 -6.72 12.44 22.03
C ALA A 643 -6.77 13.78 21.28
N LEU A 644 -5.76 14.62 21.50
CA LEU A 644 -5.65 15.94 20.87
C LEU A 644 -5.08 15.86 19.44
N HIS A 645 -4.40 14.78 19.12
CA HIS A 645 -3.72 14.57 17.85
C HIS A 645 -4.67 14.00 16.80
N ARG A 646 -4.41 14.32 15.53
CA ARG A 646 -5.05 13.71 14.37
C ARG A 646 -4.24 12.52 13.96
N LYS A 647 -4.91 11.41 13.73
CA LYS A 647 -4.28 10.15 13.35
C LYS A 647 -4.79 9.72 11.98
N GLY A 648 -3.92 9.12 11.16
CA GLY A 648 -4.34 8.48 9.92
C GLY A 648 -5.09 7.18 10.22
N ILE A 649 -6.11 6.86 9.43
CA ILE A 649 -7.00 5.71 9.69
C ILE A 649 -7.24 4.85 8.44
N GLY A 650 -6.74 5.29 7.27
CA GLY A 650 -7.14 4.71 6.00
C GLY A 650 -6.64 3.28 5.76
N GLU A 651 -5.65 2.83 6.48
CA GLU A 651 -4.99 1.54 6.30
C GLU A 651 -5.44 0.49 7.32
N LEU A 652 -6.07 0.91 8.43
CA LEU A 652 -6.54 -0.01 9.48
C LEU A 652 -7.43 -1.14 8.96
N PRO A 653 -8.40 -0.91 8.04
CA PRO A 653 -9.21 -2.00 7.51
C PRO A 653 -8.40 -3.08 6.78
N PHE A 654 -7.33 -2.72 6.07
CA PHE A 654 -6.45 -3.71 5.44
C PHE A 654 -5.69 -4.58 6.44
N SER A 655 -5.44 -4.05 7.65
CA SER A 655 -4.69 -4.74 8.68
C SER A 655 -5.56 -5.63 9.59
N CYS A 656 -6.82 -5.27 9.86
CA CYS A 656 -7.66 -6.04 10.78
C CYS A 656 -8.77 -6.87 10.09
N LEU A 657 -9.36 -6.41 8.97
CA LEU A 657 -10.47 -7.10 8.33
C LEU A 657 -10.08 -8.49 7.77
N PRO A 658 -8.94 -8.67 7.07
CA PRO A 658 -8.59 -9.97 6.50
C PRO A 658 -8.56 -11.10 7.54
N ALA A 659 -7.91 -10.88 8.67
CA ALA A 659 -7.81 -11.86 9.72
C ALA A 659 -9.17 -12.15 10.40
N SER A 660 -10.02 -11.11 10.61
CA SER A 660 -11.35 -11.29 11.17
C SER A 660 -12.26 -12.13 10.25
N TYR A 661 -12.18 -11.91 8.93
CA TYR A 661 -12.90 -12.72 7.95
C TYR A 661 -12.45 -14.18 7.96
N VAL A 662 -11.13 -14.42 7.85
CA VAL A 662 -10.59 -15.79 7.83
C VAL A 662 -10.89 -16.51 9.14
N GLN A 663 -10.91 -15.82 10.29
CA GLN A 663 -11.34 -16.40 11.55
C GLN A 663 -12.81 -16.80 11.51
N ALA A 664 -13.70 -15.98 10.96
CA ALA A 664 -15.12 -16.31 10.82
C ALA A 664 -15.32 -17.55 9.95
N VAL A 665 -14.63 -17.65 8.81
CA VAL A 665 -14.67 -18.86 7.96
C VAL A 665 -14.10 -20.07 8.69
N SER A 666 -13.01 -19.91 9.42
CA SER A 666 -12.39 -20.97 10.21
C SER A 666 -13.34 -21.54 11.28
N GLN A 667 -14.09 -20.67 11.97
CA GLN A 667 -15.13 -21.10 12.93
C GLN A 667 -16.27 -21.85 12.23
N ALA A 668 -16.74 -21.32 11.09
CA ALA A 668 -17.83 -21.95 10.33
C ALA A 668 -17.44 -23.33 9.80
N MET A 669 -16.21 -23.49 9.34
CA MET A 669 -15.70 -24.72 8.74
C MET A 669 -15.05 -25.69 9.73
N ASP A 670 -14.83 -25.25 10.98
CA ASP A 670 -14.03 -25.99 11.95
C ASP A 670 -12.66 -26.42 11.39
N TYR A 671 -11.99 -25.48 10.77
CA TYR A 671 -10.69 -25.67 10.12
C TYR A 671 -9.86 -24.39 10.21
N HIS A 672 -8.56 -24.52 10.48
CA HIS A 672 -7.69 -23.36 10.61
C HIS A 672 -7.13 -22.97 9.24
N PHE A 673 -7.72 -21.94 8.59
CA PHE A 673 -7.22 -21.39 7.34
C PHE A 673 -6.10 -20.39 7.61
N GLU A 674 -5.07 -20.41 6.76
CA GLU A 674 -3.81 -19.66 6.94
C GLU A 674 -3.45 -18.80 5.73
N LYS A 675 -4.35 -18.64 4.76
CA LYS A 675 -4.06 -17.88 3.53
C LYS A 675 -5.19 -16.94 3.11
N ILE A 676 -4.83 -15.93 2.37
CA ILE A 676 -5.72 -15.07 1.57
C ILE A 676 -5.16 -14.89 0.14
N PRO A 677 -6.04 -14.74 -0.86
CA PRO A 677 -7.51 -14.77 -0.77
C PRO A 677 -8.04 -16.15 -0.40
N LEU A 678 -9.14 -16.17 0.36
CA LEU A 678 -9.85 -17.38 0.80
C LEU A 678 -11.25 -17.38 0.20
N ASN A 679 -11.52 -18.31 -0.70
CA ASN A 679 -12.76 -18.37 -1.48
C ASN A 679 -13.46 -19.75 -1.43
N ALA A 680 -14.54 -19.90 -2.20
CA ALA A 680 -15.34 -21.11 -2.28
C ALA A 680 -14.54 -22.38 -2.65
N ARG A 681 -13.50 -22.26 -3.50
CA ARG A 681 -12.64 -23.39 -3.86
C ARG A 681 -11.83 -23.91 -2.68
N ASP A 682 -11.28 -23.01 -1.87
CA ASP A 682 -10.51 -23.40 -0.67
C ASP A 682 -11.42 -24.09 0.34
N ILE A 683 -12.65 -23.60 0.49
CA ILE A 683 -13.68 -24.22 1.35
C ILE A 683 -14.06 -25.60 0.82
N TRP A 684 -14.22 -25.75 -0.49
CA TRP A 684 -14.51 -27.04 -1.13
C TRP A 684 -13.41 -28.07 -0.88
N ASP A 685 -12.16 -27.69 -0.98
CA ASP A 685 -11.02 -28.58 -0.73
C ASP A 685 -11.00 -29.09 0.70
N VAL A 686 -11.26 -28.20 1.70
CA VAL A 686 -11.38 -28.58 3.11
C VAL A 686 -12.62 -29.47 3.35
N TRP A 687 -13.74 -29.14 2.70
CA TRP A 687 -14.94 -29.96 2.81
C TRP A 687 -14.70 -31.39 2.31
N LYS A 688 -14.02 -31.57 1.16
CA LYS A 688 -13.62 -32.90 0.66
C LYS A 688 -12.75 -33.66 1.65
N LEU A 689 -11.75 -33.02 2.24
CA LEU A 689 -10.87 -33.65 3.24
C LEU A 689 -11.70 -34.21 4.40
N LYS A 690 -12.63 -33.41 4.95
CA LYS A 690 -13.50 -33.83 6.06
C LYS A 690 -14.44 -34.98 5.70
N GLN A 691 -14.95 -35.01 4.47
CA GLN A 691 -15.75 -36.17 3.97
C GLN A 691 -14.92 -37.43 3.87
N MET A 692 -13.67 -37.36 3.43
CA MET A 692 -12.77 -38.50 3.36
C MET A 692 -12.40 -39.04 4.76
N GLU A 693 -12.22 -38.16 5.74
CA GLU A 693 -11.95 -38.54 7.13
C GLU A 693 -13.15 -39.19 7.80
N SER A 694 -14.37 -38.69 7.55
CA SER A 694 -15.61 -39.26 8.08
C SER A 694 -16.02 -40.60 7.47
N SER A 695 -15.43 -40.94 6.31
CA SER A 695 -15.68 -42.21 5.59
C SER A 695 -14.73 -43.34 6.04
N LYS A 696 -13.69 -43.00 6.78
CA LYS A 696 -12.78 -43.97 7.44
C LYS A 696 -13.23 -44.29 8.83
#